data_bb3932d99c3e2fc846624bc832e876b6
#
_entry.id   bb3932d99c3e2fc846624bc832e876b6
#
_cell.length_a   1.000
_cell.length_b   1.000
_cell.length_c   1.000
_cell.angle_alpha   90.00
_cell.angle_beta   90.00
_cell.angle_gamma   90.00
#
_symmetry.space_group_name_H-M   'P 1'
#
loop_
_entity.id
_entity.type
_entity.pdbx_description
1 polymer ?
#
loop_
_entity_poly.entity_id
_entity_poly.type
_entity_poly.pdbx_seq_one_letter_code
_entity_poly.pdbx_strand_id
1 'polypeptide(L)'
;MLLAGNTMPAMSAYCEVPDSIAILPDSAMLNDSLRRVAALDSMKGYTIYVDSNTWAKDTAKVDTTPYSKNSLDAPVEYTASDSITFDMFESRANLYGNSQVGYQNLELTADEITISLDSSLVHASGRKDSIGEIIGKPLFRQGNEEYEPDRISYNFKTRKAFITNVYTKQGEGFMTTDESKRDSSGLMYLNGGKYTTCDAQHPHFYLKMTRAKVRPGKSIVFGPAHLVVEDVPLPLAVPYGFFPFSHSYQSGFIMPSYGDETERGFYLREGGYYFAINDYVDLQLLADIYTKGSWGISATSNYRKRYKFSGNFYISYQKTVYEDKSTPSVADFKITWTHRQDPKANPSQSFSASVNFASTSYDKNNLTSRYDPESYTQSTRTSSVSYSKTFEDLGLTLSGTFNLSQSVRDSMVSVTLPTLNITLARLYPFKRKHAVGKERWYEKIALSYTGTLQNSISTKDYKLFKSNLIKDWRNAMKHQVPISASFQLFRYLNLTTSFNFTDRMYMQKIRQDWDEEKQKVVRDTTLGFYNVYDYNMSMSFNTKMYGTYKPARWAGGKKIFAIRHVFTPSVSFSYAPDFGSDSYGYYGTYQRTDRDGVPMGDPVVYSYFASSLYGTPSRGMRGNITMDVSNNLEMKLHSKKDSTGYKKVSLIDEIGASLSYNMAAKSRPWSDLGMRLRLKLSKSKTISLNAVFATYAYEFDKNGNVVVGDRTEWSYGRFGRFQGMSQNFSYTINNQTFKKLRDKLLGLDVDKKSNRDEDNEEEEEDIDPEMQNVDPDRRKGESGAKRSEGGHNVDDDGYLKFQMPWSFTVSYGVNMRENTSAKINPKTMRYPYKFTHTLNFSGNLRISEGWNITFSSGYDFNYKRLSMTTASLNRDLHCFSMSCSMVLMPYRSFNFNFQADASALRDVLRWRKQSSYSSNIEWY
;
A
#
# COMPACT_ATOMS: atom_id res chain seq x y z
N MET A 1 6.74 14.18 50.36
CA MET A 1 7.06 15.33 51.17
C MET A 1 7.46 16.46 50.24
N LEU A 2 6.72 17.50 50.37
CA LEU A 2 6.69 18.86 49.86
C LEU A 2 6.05 19.16 48.52
N LEU A 3 4.80 19.58 48.68
CA LEU A 3 3.97 20.42 47.83
C LEU A 3 4.60 21.81 47.64
N ALA A 4 4.55 22.33 46.45
CA ALA A 4 4.45 23.75 46.18
C ALA A 4 3.66 23.96 44.89
N GLY A 5 2.45 24.49 45.05
CA GLY A 5 1.59 24.97 44.00
C GLY A 5 2.11 26.25 43.37
N ASN A 6 1.86 26.41 42.07
CA ASN A 6 1.85 27.73 41.44
C ASN A 6 0.68 27.84 40.48
N THR A 7 -0.18 28.76 40.80
CA THR A 7 -1.36 29.25 40.10
C THR A 7 -0.97 29.86 38.75
N MET A 8 -1.63 29.45 37.70
CA MET A 8 -1.60 30.16 36.41
C MET A 8 -2.56 31.36 36.44
N PRO A 9 -2.16 32.53 35.95
CA PRO A 9 -3.07 33.62 35.68
C PRO A 9 -3.76 33.43 34.34
N ALA A 10 -5.07 33.61 34.34
CA ALA A 10 -5.91 33.69 33.16
C ALA A 10 -5.51 34.94 32.35
N MET A 11 -5.05 34.75 31.11
CA MET A 11 -4.91 35.81 30.14
C MET A 11 -6.16 35.83 29.26
N SER A 12 -7.04 36.77 29.49
CA SER A 12 -8.08 37.22 28.58
C SER A 12 -7.40 38.05 27.49
N ALA A 13 -7.35 37.49 26.27
CA ALA A 13 -6.96 38.25 25.10
C ALA A 13 -8.20 38.91 24.50
N TYR A 14 -8.34 40.22 24.71
CA TYR A 14 -9.18 41.10 23.93
C TYR A 14 -8.64 41.12 22.49
N CYS A 15 -9.53 40.78 21.54
CA CYS A 15 -9.25 40.98 20.12
C CYS A 15 -9.77 42.39 19.78
N GLU A 16 -8.89 43.34 19.59
CA GLU A 16 -9.17 44.61 19.01
C GLU A 16 -9.37 44.45 17.49
N VAL A 17 -10.52 44.91 17.01
CA VAL A 17 -10.83 45.07 15.61
C VAL A 17 -10.31 46.44 15.18
N PRO A 18 -9.46 46.55 14.16
CA PRO A 18 -9.15 47.86 13.60
C PRO A 18 -10.29 48.34 12.75
N ASP A 19 -10.84 49.50 13.11
CA ASP A 19 -11.78 50.28 12.31
C ASP A 19 -11.18 50.80 11.02
N SER A 20 -12.09 50.89 10.02
CA SER A 20 -12.04 51.78 8.87
C SER A 20 -11.00 51.55 7.78
N ILE A 21 -11.44 50.81 6.75
CA ILE A 21 -11.11 51.16 5.37
C ILE A 21 -12.42 51.51 4.64
N ALA A 22 -12.62 52.78 4.34
CA ALA A 22 -13.69 53.27 3.50
C ALA A 22 -13.45 52.78 2.05
N ILE A 23 -14.28 51.85 1.59
CA ILE A 23 -14.33 51.48 0.18
C ILE A 23 -15.35 52.37 -0.50
N LEU A 24 -14.89 53.29 -1.34
CA LEU A 24 -15.68 53.99 -2.30
C LEU A 24 -16.26 52.97 -3.29
N PRO A 25 -17.57 53.00 -3.59
CA PRO A 25 -18.15 52.11 -4.60
C PRO A 25 -17.72 52.58 -5.98
N ASP A 26 -16.99 51.68 -6.65
CA ASP A 26 -16.60 51.90 -8.04
C ASP A 26 -17.85 51.74 -8.94
N SER A 27 -18.38 52.89 -9.42
CA SER A 27 -19.55 52.96 -10.27
C SER A 27 -19.41 52.29 -11.64
N ALA A 28 -18.22 51.81 -11.96
CA ALA A 28 -17.92 51.08 -13.20
C ALA A 28 -18.40 49.61 -13.20
N MET A 29 -18.44 48.94 -12.04
CA MET A 29 -18.89 47.53 -11.98
C MET A 29 -20.42 47.36 -12.00
N LEU A 30 -21.19 48.40 -11.60
CA LEU A 30 -22.64 48.32 -11.64
C LEU A 30 -23.18 48.42 -13.07
N ASN A 31 -22.47 49.15 -13.95
CA ASN A 31 -22.85 49.31 -15.34
C ASN A 31 -22.59 48.05 -16.20
N ASP A 32 -21.64 47.23 -15.84
CA ASP A 32 -21.29 46.01 -16.60
C ASP A 32 -22.25 44.84 -16.26
N SER A 33 -22.73 44.77 -15.02
CA SER A 33 -23.76 43.79 -14.64
C SER A 33 -25.13 44.09 -15.23
N LEU A 34 -25.52 45.37 -15.32
CA LEU A 34 -26.75 45.77 -15.98
C LEU A 34 -26.68 45.56 -17.50
N ARG A 35 -25.52 45.78 -18.13
CA ARG A 35 -25.32 45.47 -19.55
C ARG A 35 -25.35 43.95 -19.86
N ARG A 36 -24.90 43.08 -18.94
CA ARG A 36 -25.01 41.64 -19.11
C ARG A 36 -26.43 41.12 -18.94
N VAL A 37 -27.22 41.68 -18.04
CA VAL A 37 -28.64 41.33 -17.89
C VAL A 37 -29.45 41.80 -19.11
N ALA A 38 -29.18 42.98 -19.63
CA ALA A 38 -29.83 43.48 -20.86
C ALA A 38 -29.44 42.68 -22.12
N ALA A 39 -28.21 42.13 -22.18
CA ALA A 39 -27.77 41.30 -23.30
C ALA A 39 -28.35 39.86 -23.25
N LEU A 40 -28.69 39.33 -22.06
CA LEU A 40 -29.36 38.04 -21.91
C LEU A 40 -30.86 38.09 -22.23
N ASP A 41 -31.53 39.25 -21.99
CA ASP A 41 -32.94 39.43 -22.37
C ASP A 41 -33.14 39.65 -23.88
N SER A 42 -32.15 40.20 -24.59
CA SER A 42 -32.24 40.40 -26.06
C SER A 42 -32.15 39.08 -26.86
N MET A 43 -31.80 37.97 -26.24
CA MET A 43 -31.76 36.63 -26.87
C MET A 43 -33.09 35.86 -26.78
N LYS A 44 -34.10 36.38 -26.07
CA LYS A 44 -35.43 35.72 -25.91
C LYS A 44 -36.54 36.24 -26.81
N GLY A 45 -36.21 36.93 -27.89
CA GLY A 45 -37.14 37.17 -29.01
C GLY A 45 -38.47 37.86 -28.70
N TYR A 46 -38.56 38.65 -27.65
CA TYR A 46 -39.74 39.49 -27.37
C TYR A 46 -39.40 40.94 -27.64
N THR A 47 -39.96 41.50 -28.77
CA THR A 47 -39.97 42.93 -29.09
C THR A 47 -41.14 43.54 -28.37
N ILE A 48 -40.86 44.26 -27.29
CA ILE A 48 -41.90 45.17 -26.70
C ILE A 48 -41.78 46.49 -27.40
N TYR A 49 -42.82 46.84 -28.24
CA TYR A 49 -43.00 48.18 -28.74
C TYR A 49 -43.52 49.03 -27.60
N VAL A 50 -42.72 49.95 -27.11
CA VAL A 50 -43.18 51.01 -26.21
C VAL A 50 -43.49 52.25 -27.09
N ASP A 51 -44.75 52.50 -27.30
CA ASP A 51 -45.21 53.73 -27.96
C ASP A 51 -45.14 54.91 -26.95
N SER A 52 -44.35 55.92 -27.28
CA SER A 52 -43.95 57.00 -26.38
C SER A 52 -44.87 58.18 -26.35
N ASN A 53 -46.15 58.04 -26.74
CA ASN A 53 -47.10 59.19 -26.75
C ASN A 53 -48.47 58.82 -26.21
N THR A 54 -48.60 58.64 -24.89
CA THR A 54 -49.86 59.00 -24.19
C THR A 54 -49.61 59.11 -22.69
N TRP A 55 -49.41 60.36 -22.23
CA TRP A 55 -49.56 60.63 -20.79
C TRP A 55 -51.14 60.88 -20.60
N ALA A 56 -51.83 59.76 -20.38
CA ALA A 56 -53.18 59.82 -19.84
C ALA A 56 -53.08 59.21 -18.40
N LYS A 57 -53.51 60.05 -17.46
CA LYS A 57 -53.81 59.67 -16.11
C LYS A 57 -54.97 58.66 -16.14
N ASP A 58 -54.72 57.41 -16.23
CA ASP A 58 -55.68 56.38 -15.85
C ASP A 58 -55.31 55.86 -14.48
N THR A 59 -56.15 56.24 -13.52
CA THR A 59 -56.32 55.62 -12.25
C THR A 59 -56.67 54.13 -12.53
N ALA A 60 -55.68 53.25 -12.54
CA ALA A 60 -55.96 51.84 -12.61
C ALA A 60 -56.90 51.46 -11.46
N LYS A 61 -58.09 51.14 -11.79
CA LYS A 61 -59.05 50.47 -10.91
C LYS A 61 -58.35 49.17 -10.55
N VAL A 62 -57.90 49.08 -9.30
CA VAL A 62 -57.46 47.75 -8.68
C VAL A 62 -58.69 46.88 -8.87
N ASP A 63 -58.59 45.89 -9.72
CA ASP A 63 -59.62 44.90 -9.93
C ASP A 63 -59.71 44.10 -8.61
N THR A 64 -60.70 44.46 -7.79
CA THR A 64 -61.02 43.78 -6.53
C THR A 64 -61.95 42.61 -6.82
N THR A 65 -61.66 41.78 -7.83
CA THR A 65 -62.26 40.45 -7.87
C THR A 65 -61.81 39.68 -6.69
N PRO A 66 -62.71 39.23 -5.81
CA PRO A 66 -62.27 38.44 -4.65
C PRO A 66 -61.61 37.18 -5.16
N TYR A 67 -60.29 37.08 -4.92
CA TYR A 67 -59.59 35.84 -5.15
C TYR A 67 -60.35 34.71 -4.44
N SER A 68 -60.71 33.65 -5.18
CA SER A 68 -61.34 32.48 -4.63
C SER A 68 -60.54 32.01 -3.40
N LYS A 69 -61.23 31.64 -2.33
CA LYS A 69 -60.61 31.01 -1.13
C LYS A 69 -59.74 29.81 -1.49
N ASN A 70 -59.83 29.31 -2.69
CA ASN A 70 -59.09 28.14 -3.22
C ASN A 70 -58.00 28.54 -4.23
N SER A 71 -57.65 29.82 -4.41
CA SER A 71 -56.58 30.25 -5.29
C SER A 71 -55.25 29.62 -4.87
N LEU A 72 -54.46 29.13 -5.82
CA LEU A 72 -53.11 28.64 -5.65
C LEU A 72 -52.11 29.78 -5.59
N ASP A 73 -50.99 29.60 -4.93
CA ASP A 73 -49.93 30.58 -4.76
C ASP A 73 -49.15 30.87 -6.04
N ALA A 74 -49.26 30.01 -7.08
CA ALA A 74 -48.59 30.12 -8.37
C ALA A 74 -49.49 29.53 -9.48
N PRO A 75 -49.30 29.93 -10.75
CA PRO A 75 -50.01 29.31 -11.86
C PRO A 75 -49.54 27.87 -12.04
N VAL A 76 -50.43 27.02 -12.51
CA VAL A 76 -50.18 25.66 -12.91
C VAL A 76 -49.98 25.64 -14.42
N GLU A 77 -48.79 25.25 -14.86
CA GLU A 77 -48.47 25.03 -16.27
C GLU A 77 -48.80 23.59 -16.65
N TYR A 78 -49.46 23.38 -17.78
CA TYR A 78 -49.77 22.03 -18.23
C TYR A 78 -49.70 21.92 -19.75
N THR A 79 -49.21 20.79 -20.22
CA THR A 79 -49.09 20.43 -21.63
C THR A 79 -49.47 18.96 -21.85
N ALA A 80 -49.97 18.65 -23.02
CA ALA A 80 -50.26 17.27 -23.41
C ALA A 80 -49.99 17.11 -24.92
N SER A 81 -49.56 15.92 -25.35
CA SER A 81 -49.24 15.66 -26.76
C SER A 81 -50.47 15.27 -27.59
N ASP A 82 -51.48 14.62 -27.01
CA ASP A 82 -52.64 14.17 -27.74
C ASP A 82 -53.81 15.15 -27.65
N SER A 83 -54.43 15.33 -26.47
CA SER A 83 -55.58 16.20 -26.28
C SER A 83 -55.69 16.71 -24.85
N ILE A 84 -56.31 17.88 -24.68
CA ILE A 84 -56.70 18.47 -23.42
C ILE A 84 -58.20 18.68 -23.46
N THR A 85 -58.94 18.02 -22.57
CA THR A 85 -60.38 18.19 -22.43
C THR A 85 -60.72 18.92 -21.14
N PHE A 86 -61.61 19.89 -21.21
CA PHE A 86 -62.03 20.67 -20.05
C PHE A 86 -63.49 20.46 -19.78
N ASP A 87 -63.87 19.90 -18.65
CA ASP A 87 -65.23 19.74 -18.19
C ASP A 87 -65.60 20.89 -17.26
N MET A 88 -66.49 21.78 -17.75
CA MET A 88 -66.92 22.98 -17.02
C MET A 88 -67.88 22.63 -15.85
N PHE A 89 -68.61 21.53 -15.92
CA PHE A 89 -69.58 21.18 -14.87
C PHE A 89 -68.83 20.57 -13.68
N GLU A 90 -67.82 19.77 -13.91
CA GLU A 90 -67.00 19.12 -12.85
C GLU A 90 -65.75 19.94 -12.54
N SER A 91 -65.51 21.05 -13.19
CA SER A 91 -64.27 21.88 -13.02
C SER A 91 -63.02 21.04 -13.13
N ARG A 92 -62.93 20.13 -14.15
CA ARG A 92 -61.84 19.20 -14.38
C ARG A 92 -61.18 19.44 -15.72
N ALA A 93 -59.84 19.38 -15.72
CA ALA A 93 -59.03 19.29 -16.93
C ALA A 93 -58.43 17.91 -17.04
N ASN A 94 -58.67 17.21 -18.16
CA ASN A 94 -58.08 15.92 -18.46
C ASN A 94 -57.06 16.08 -19.60
N LEU A 95 -55.83 15.64 -19.39
CA LEU A 95 -54.70 15.71 -20.31
C LEU A 95 -54.37 14.27 -20.73
N TYR A 96 -54.18 14.04 -22.02
CA TYR A 96 -53.91 12.74 -22.60
C TYR A 96 -52.65 12.78 -23.47
N GLY A 97 -51.80 11.74 -23.36
CA GLY A 97 -50.62 11.55 -24.14
C GLY A 97 -49.44 12.39 -23.62
N ASN A 98 -48.37 11.74 -23.07
CA ASN A 98 -47.16 12.40 -22.54
C ASN A 98 -47.45 13.76 -21.86
N SER A 99 -48.46 13.75 -21.00
CA SER A 99 -48.91 14.95 -20.32
C SER A 99 -47.91 15.41 -19.27
N GLN A 100 -47.73 16.72 -19.14
CA GLN A 100 -46.84 17.33 -18.18
C GLN A 100 -47.56 18.44 -17.39
N VAL A 101 -47.36 18.44 -16.09
CA VAL A 101 -47.89 19.49 -15.19
C VAL A 101 -46.76 20.05 -14.34
N GLY A 102 -46.57 21.37 -14.42
CA GLY A 102 -45.58 22.09 -13.63
C GLY A 102 -46.25 23.01 -12.59
N TYR A 103 -45.78 22.99 -11.35
CA TYR A 103 -46.22 23.88 -10.29
C TYR A 103 -45.04 24.22 -9.36
N GLN A 104 -44.61 25.47 -9.37
CA GLN A 104 -43.41 25.92 -8.62
C GLN A 104 -42.18 25.08 -8.98
N ASN A 105 -41.68 24.26 -8.05
CA ASN A 105 -40.53 23.35 -8.20
C ASN A 105 -40.96 21.90 -8.40
N LEU A 106 -42.23 21.66 -8.71
CA LEU A 106 -42.81 20.35 -8.95
C LEU A 106 -43.04 20.14 -10.43
N GLU A 107 -42.66 19.00 -10.94
CA GLU A 107 -42.91 18.51 -12.30
C GLU A 107 -43.56 17.13 -12.21
N LEU A 108 -44.67 16.94 -12.86
CA LEU A 108 -45.39 15.68 -12.94
C LEU A 108 -45.66 15.36 -14.41
N THR A 109 -45.13 14.23 -14.88
CA THR A 109 -45.37 13.75 -16.25
C THR A 109 -46.07 12.38 -16.20
N ALA A 110 -47.05 12.15 -17.06
CA ALA A 110 -47.73 10.85 -17.18
C ALA A 110 -48.48 10.75 -18.53
N ASP A 111 -48.99 9.59 -18.89
CA ASP A 111 -49.81 9.39 -20.06
C ASP A 111 -51.22 10.06 -19.88
N GLU A 112 -51.77 9.91 -18.69
CA GLU A 112 -53.07 10.53 -18.32
C GLU A 112 -52.92 11.35 -17.04
N ILE A 113 -53.33 12.66 -17.11
CA ILE A 113 -53.37 13.54 -15.94
C ILE A 113 -54.75 14.23 -15.87
N THR A 114 -55.39 14.09 -14.72
CA THR A 114 -56.65 14.78 -14.43
C THR A 114 -56.43 15.84 -13.35
N ILE A 115 -56.73 17.07 -13.60
CA ILE A 115 -56.65 18.21 -12.66
C ILE A 115 -58.05 18.65 -12.25
N SER A 116 -58.36 18.53 -10.95
CA SER A 116 -59.64 19.08 -10.38
C SER A 116 -59.34 20.47 -9.82
N LEU A 117 -59.88 21.47 -10.45
CA LEU A 117 -59.63 22.89 -10.11
C LEU A 117 -60.22 23.29 -8.75
N ASP A 118 -61.40 22.81 -8.42
CA ASP A 118 -62.09 23.13 -7.17
C ASP A 118 -61.39 22.57 -5.93
N SER A 119 -60.86 21.36 -6.03
CA SER A 119 -60.15 20.68 -4.96
C SER A 119 -58.67 20.88 -4.97
N SER A 120 -58.12 21.55 -5.99
CA SER A 120 -56.66 21.71 -6.21
C SER A 120 -55.94 20.35 -6.23
N LEU A 121 -56.59 19.31 -6.76
CA LEU A 121 -56.11 17.94 -6.77
C LEU A 121 -55.71 17.53 -8.18
N VAL A 122 -54.51 16.92 -8.31
CA VAL A 122 -54.07 16.30 -9.55
C VAL A 122 -53.99 14.80 -9.39
N HIS A 123 -54.55 14.07 -10.34
CA HIS A 123 -54.40 12.61 -10.45
C HIS A 123 -53.60 12.30 -11.70
N ALA A 124 -52.61 11.45 -11.60
CA ALA A 124 -51.87 10.98 -12.75
C ALA A 124 -51.76 9.44 -12.74
N SER A 125 -51.94 8.84 -13.93
CA SER A 125 -51.85 7.40 -14.14
C SER A 125 -51.26 7.10 -15.51
N GLY A 126 -50.65 5.91 -15.63
CA GLY A 126 -50.29 5.36 -16.93
C GLY A 126 -51.46 4.61 -17.55
N ARG A 127 -51.40 4.37 -18.84
CA ARG A 127 -52.38 3.57 -19.62
C ARG A 127 -51.95 2.13 -19.71
N LYS A 128 -52.92 1.22 -19.65
CA LYS A 128 -52.65 -0.20 -19.89
C LYS A 128 -52.59 -0.48 -21.38
N ASP A 129 -51.51 -1.16 -21.81
CA ASP A 129 -51.44 -1.65 -23.20
C ASP A 129 -52.29 -2.88 -23.46
N SER A 130 -52.25 -3.44 -24.67
CA SER A 130 -53.00 -4.61 -25.09
C SER A 130 -52.55 -5.90 -24.38
N ILE A 131 -51.38 -5.93 -23.74
CA ILE A 131 -50.80 -7.04 -22.99
C ILE A 131 -51.08 -6.90 -21.49
N GLY A 132 -51.56 -5.74 -21.04
CA GLY A 132 -51.88 -5.41 -19.64
C GLY A 132 -50.73 -4.73 -18.88
N GLU A 133 -49.63 -4.41 -19.56
CA GLU A 133 -48.56 -3.60 -18.97
C GLU A 133 -48.92 -2.12 -18.90
N ILE A 134 -48.45 -1.42 -17.85
CA ILE A 134 -48.71 0.02 -17.69
C ILE A 134 -47.64 0.80 -18.44
N ILE A 135 -48.02 1.49 -19.51
CA ILE A 135 -47.16 2.36 -20.29
C ILE A 135 -47.40 3.81 -19.86
N GLY A 136 -46.35 4.65 -19.93
CA GLY A 136 -46.43 6.08 -19.59
C GLY A 136 -46.72 6.31 -18.11
N LYS A 137 -46.07 5.54 -17.22
CA LYS A 137 -46.14 5.68 -15.76
C LYS A 137 -45.86 7.11 -15.33
N PRO A 138 -46.58 7.60 -14.30
CA PRO A 138 -46.28 8.92 -13.74
C PRO A 138 -44.84 9.04 -13.27
N LEU A 139 -44.21 10.18 -13.55
CA LEU A 139 -42.93 10.56 -13.03
C LEU A 139 -43.09 11.89 -12.29
N PHE A 140 -42.94 11.84 -10.99
CA PHE A 140 -43.06 13.01 -10.10
C PHE A 140 -41.65 13.45 -9.68
N ARG A 141 -41.30 14.70 -9.94
CA ARG A 141 -40.06 15.34 -9.55
C ARG A 141 -40.32 16.56 -8.68
N GLN A 142 -39.63 16.66 -7.56
CA GLN A 142 -39.64 17.85 -6.71
C GLN A 142 -38.26 18.10 -6.11
N GLY A 143 -37.52 19.07 -6.62
CA GLY A 143 -36.14 19.31 -6.23
C GLY A 143 -35.24 18.13 -6.59
N ASN A 144 -34.62 17.47 -5.59
CA ASN A 144 -33.76 16.28 -5.78
C ASN A 144 -34.54 14.96 -5.58
N GLU A 145 -35.84 15.02 -5.35
CA GLU A 145 -36.66 13.83 -5.14
C GLU A 145 -37.31 13.42 -6.47
N GLU A 146 -37.25 12.14 -6.77
CA GLU A 146 -37.86 11.53 -7.96
C GLU A 146 -38.62 10.26 -7.55
N TYR A 147 -39.87 10.14 -7.98
CA TYR A 147 -40.77 9.04 -7.72
C TYR A 147 -41.42 8.56 -9.01
N GLU A 148 -41.45 7.27 -9.20
CA GLU A 148 -42.05 6.59 -10.35
C GLU A 148 -43.18 5.65 -9.86
N PRO A 149 -44.42 6.17 -9.63
CA PRO A 149 -45.55 5.36 -9.18
C PRO A 149 -46.38 4.83 -10.34
N ASP A 150 -47.22 3.84 -10.04
CA ASP A 150 -48.29 3.44 -10.99
C ASP A 150 -49.42 4.49 -11.03
N ARG A 151 -49.75 5.10 -9.88
CA ARG A 151 -50.71 6.18 -9.74
C ARG A 151 -50.29 7.15 -8.66
N ILE A 152 -50.51 8.42 -8.87
CA ILE A 152 -50.32 9.50 -7.90
C ILE A 152 -51.51 10.45 -7.83
N SER A 153 -51.87 10.80 -6.62
CA SER A 153 -52.84 11.86 -6.33
C SER A 153 -52.16 12.90 -5.47
N TYR A 154 -52.01 14.11 -5.95
CA TYR A 154 -51.30 15.19 -5.26
C TYR A 154 -52.21 16.41 -5.11
N ASN A 155 -52.24 17.00 -3.94
CA ASN A 155 -53.00 18.25 -3.70
C ASN A 155 -52.04 19.43 -3.59
N PHE A 156 -52.15 20.36 -4.51
CA PHE A 156 -51.26 21.51 -4.61
C PHE A 156 -51.34 22.46 -3.40
N LYS A 157 -52.52 22.60 -2.79
CA LYS A 157 -52.74 23.49 -1.64
C LYS A 157 -52.22 22.88 -0.33
N THR A 158 -52.53 21.60 -0.07
CA THR A 158 -52.13 20.94 1.17
C THR A 158 -50.76 20.28 1.07
N ARG A 159 -50.18 20.18 -0.15
CA ARG A 159 -48.91 19.52 -0.47
C ARG A 159 -48.86 18.04 -0.01
N LYS A 160 -50.03 17.42 0.11
CA LYS A 160 -50.16 15.99 0.47
C LYS A 160 -50.31 15.16 -0.80
N ALA A 161 -49.68 13.93 -0.76
CA ALA A 161 -49.87 12.99 -1.83
C ALA A 161 -50.29 11.61 -1.31
N PHE A 162 -51.05 10.90 -2.15
CA PHE A 162 -51.28 9.47 -2.02
C PHE A 162 -50.73 8.80 -3.27
N ILE A 163 -49.89 7.75 -3.08
CA ILE A 163 -49.08 7.19 -4.14
C ILE A 163 -49.16 5.66 -4.04
N THR A 164 -49.41 4.99 -5.16
CA THR A 164 -49.51 3.53 -5.19
C THR A 164 -48.39 2.95 -6.04
N ASN A 165 -47.83 1.81 -5.61
CA ASN A 165 -46.76 1.08 -6.27
C ASN A 165 -45.59 1.97 -6.66
N VAL A 166 -45.03 2.70 -5.69
CA VAL A 166 -43.95 3.64 -5.94
C VAL A 166 -42.59 2.94 -5.93
N TYR A 167 -41.77 3.27 -6.93
CA TYR A 167 -40.35 2.96 -6.96
C TYR A 167 -39.54 4.26 -6.76
N THR A 168 -38.61 4.25 -5.83
CA THR A 168 -37.79 5.43 -5.54
C THR A 168 -36.40 5.02 -5.08
N LYS A 169 -35.39 5.77 -5.51
CA LYS A 169 -34.02 5.63 -5.04
C LYS A 169 -33.80 6.43 -3.78
N GLN A 170 -33.38 5.78 -2.70
CA GLN A 170 -33.12 6.41 -1.41
C GLN A 170 -31.72 6.04 -0.93
N GLY A 171 -30.77 6.99 -0.99
CA GLY A 171 -29.35 6.76 -0.67
C GLY A 171 -28.71 5.79 -1.66
N GLU A 172 -28.11 4.70 -1.15
CA GLU A 172 -27.49 3.65 -1.97
C GLU A 172 -28.49 2.57 -2.40
N GLY A 173 -29.73 2.62 -1.93
CA GLY A 173 -30.72 1.57 -2.18
C GLY A 173 -31.96 2.07 -2.90
N PHE A 174 -32.80 1.10 -3.23
CA PHE A 174 -34.08 1.25 -3.90
C PHE A 174 -35.20 0.84 -2.96
N MET A 175 -36.26 1.60 -2.97
CA MET A 175 -37.41 1.34 -2.14
C MET A 175 -38.63 1.23 -3.02
N THR A 176 -39.39 0.15 -2.85
CA THR A 176 -40.70 -0.03 -3.44
C THR A 176 -41.74 -0.11 -2.33
N THR A 177 -42.94 0.38 -2.58
CA THR A 177 -44.05 0.28 -1.62
C THR A 177 -45.38 0.13 -2.33
N ASP A 178 -46.27 -0.66 -1.73
CA ASP A 178 -47.60 -0.87 -2.27
C ASP A 178 -48.45 0.40 -2.15
N GLU A 179 -48.43 1.05 -1.01
CA GLU A 179 -49.15 2.29 -0.72
C GLU A 179 -48.29 3.26 0.09
N SER A 180 -48.33 4.53 -0.27
CA SER A 180 -47.65 5.58 0.51
C SER A 180 -48.45 6.85 0.58
N LYS A 181 -48.36 7.53 1.73
CA LYS A 181 -48.89 8.88 2.00
C LYS A 181 -47.75 9.84 2.24
N ARG A 182 -47.70 10.91 1.47
CA ARG A 182 -46.78 12.02 1.70
C ARG A 182 -47.50 13.14 2.43
N ASP A 183 -46.93 13.64 3.51
CA ASP A 183 -47.45 14.74 4.30
C ASP A 183 -46.92 16.09 3.79
N SER A 184 -47.54 17.17 4.22
CA SER A 184 -47.13 18.55 3.89
C SER A 184 -45.67 18.88 4.26
N SER A 185 -45.13 18.20 5.26
CA SER A 185 -43.71 18.28 5.70
C SER A 185 -42.71 17.48 4.83
N GLY A 186 -43.20 16.78 3.79
CA GLY A 186 -42.39 15.90 2.96
C GLY A 186 -42.13 14.51 3.59
N LEU A 187 -42.68 14.20 4.77
CA LEU A 187 -42.59 12.87 5.36
C LEU A 187 -43.46 11.86 4.62
N MET A 188 -42.93 10.68 4.35
CA MET A 188 -43.65 9.58 3.71
C MET A 188 -43.99 8.48 4.73
N TYR A 189 -45.24 8.04 4.72
CA TYR A 189 -45.73 6.89 5.51
C TYR A 189 -46.05 5.78 4.53
N LEU A 190 -45.41 4.62 4.73
CA LEU A 190 -45.49 3.46 3.86
C LEU A 190 -46.33 2.37 4.52
N ASN A 191 -47.11 1.73 3.70
CA ASN A 191 -47.81 0.47 4.04
C ASN A 191 -47.34 -0.62 3.05
N GLY A 192 -46.65 -1.67 3.55
CA GLY A 192 -46.04 -2.67 2.68
C GLY A 192 -44.82 -2.17 1.91
N GLY A 193 -43.67 -1.95 2.57
CA GLY A 193 -42.43 -1.48 1.93
C GLY A 193 -41.41 -2.60 1.71
N LYS A 194 -40.71 -2.55 0.58
CA LYS A 194 -39.52 -3.38 0.30
C LYS A 194 -38.33 -2.44 0.12
N TYR A 195 -37.23 -2.70 0.81
CA TYR A 195 -35.96 -1.96 0.64
C TYR A 195 -34.86 -2.92 0.20
N THR A 196 -34.15 -2.58 -0.86
CA THR A 196 -33.05 -3.36 -1.41
C THR A 196 -31.94 -2.43 -1.89
N THR A 197 -30.74 -2.94 -1.93
CA THR A 197 -29.59 -2.29 -2.60
C THR A 197 -29.24 -2.95 -3.94
N CYS A 198 -30.05 -3.91 -4.38
CA CYS A 198 -29.97 -4.54 -5.66
C CYS A 198 -30.69 -3.67 -6.71
N ASP A 199 -30.00 -3.37 -7.81
CA ASP A 199 -30.50 -2.57 -8.92
C ASP A 199 -31.19 -3.42 -10.03
N ALA A 200 -31.32 -4.74 -9.80
CA ALA A 200 -32.04 -5.62 -10.69
C ALA A 200 -33.56 -5.34 -10.66
N GLN A 201 -34.25 -5.49 -11.78
CA GLN A 201 -35.72 -5.36 -11.84
C GLN A 201 -36.40 -6.32 -10.85
N HIS A 202 -35.87 -7.54 -10.70
CA HIS A 202 -36.22 -8.49 -9.67
C HIS A 202 -35.08 -8.58 -8.67
N PRO A 203 -35.15 -7.94 -7.49
CA PRO A 203 -34.03 -7.87 -6.58
C PRO A 203 -33.78 -9.23 -5.90
N HIS A 204 -32.53 -9.69 -5.89
CA HIS A 204 -32.10 -10.95 -5.28
C HIS A 204 -32.38 -11.01 -3.77
N PHE A 205 -32.47 -9.86 -3.11
CA PHE A 205 -32.84 -9.76 -1.70
C PHE A 205 -33.51 -8.43 -1.40
N TYR A 206 -34.39 -8.43 -0.42
CA TYR A 206 -35.01 -7.21 0.08
C TYR A 206 -35.45 -7.37 1.55
N LEU A 207 -35.42 -6.25 2.26
CA LEU A 207 -36.03 -6.14 3.58
C LEU A 207 -37.50 -5.81 3.40
N LYS A 208 -38.41 -6.74 3.70
CA LYS A 208 -39.85 -6.54 3.64
C LYS A 208 -40.34 -5.96 4.97
N MET A 209 -40.86 -4.74 4.90
CA MET A 209 -41.34 -3.97 6.03
C MET A 209 -42.86 -3.89 6.02
N THR A 210 -43.52 -4.08 7.14
CA THR A 210 -44.96 -3.93 7.22
C THR A 210 -45.39 -2.47 7.19
N ARG A 211 -44.70 -1.62 7.94
CA ARG A 211 -44.93 -0.17 8.00
C ARG A 211 -43.62 0.56 8.14
N ALA A 212 -43.51 1.69 7.50
CA ALA A 212 -42.32 2.53 7.64
C ALA A 212 -42.65 4.03 7.53
N LYS A 213 -41.81 4.84 8.19
CA LYS A 213 -41.80 6.31 8.09
C LYS A 213 -40.48 6.73 7.49
N VAL A 214 -40.54 7.39 6.36
CA VAL A 214 -39.36 7.81 5.59
C VAL A 214 -39.23 9.32 5.66
N ARG A 215 -38.03 9.78 5.93
CA ARG A 215 -37.56 11.15 5.67
C ARG A 215 -36.69 11.10 4.40
N PRO A 216 -37.20 11.50 3.24
CA PRO A 216 -36.48 11.39 2.00
C PRO A 216 -35.07 11.99 2.09
N GLY A 217 -34.08 11.28 1.56
CA GLY A 217 -32.66 11.68 1.62
C GLY A 217 -32.02 11.68 3.00
N LYS A 218 -32.72 11.36 4.09
CA LYS A 218 -32.20 11.39 5.47
C LYS A 218 -32.23 10.03 6.16
N SER A 219 -33.42 9.46 6.38
CA SER A 219 -33.53 8.26 7.19
C SER A 219 -34.87 7.54 7.03
N ILE A 220 -34.89 6.26 7.36
CA ILE A 220 -36.10 5.44 7.50
C ILE A 220 -36.18 4.87 8.90
N VAL A 221 -37.39 4.90 9.47
CA VAL A 221 -37.75 4.15 10.68
C VAL A 221 -38.86 3.16 10.29
N PHE A 222 -38.69 1.89 10.59
CA PHE A 222 -39.63 0.86 10.16
C PHE A 222 -40.06 -0.01 11.35
N GLY A 223 -41.28 -0.54 11.23
CA GLY A 223 -41.87 -1.51 12.16
C GLY A 223 -41.41 -2.95 11.86
N PRO A 224 -42.21 -3.96 12.15
CA PRO A 224 -41.80 -5.34 11.93
C PRO A 224 -41.35 -5.56 10.48
N ALA A 225 -40.13 -6.09 10.33
CA ALA A 225 -39.52 -6.37 9.02
C ALA A 225 -38.82 -7.73 9.05
N HIS A 226 -38.79 -8.41 7.92
CA HIS A 226 -38.05 -9.64 7.70
C HIS A 226 -37.29 -9.60 6.40
N LEU A 227 -36.18 -10.32 6.39
CA LEU A 227 -35.33 -10.43 5.21
C LEU A 227 -35.87 -11.50 4.29
N VAL A 228 -35.97 -11.19 2.99
CA VAL A 228 -36.35 -12.10 1.91
C VAL A 228 -35.17 -12.20 0.96
N VAL A 229 -34.78 -13.42 0.59
CA VAL A 229 -33.70 -13.71 -0.40
C VAL A 229 -34.28 -14.64 -1.44
N GLU A 230 -34.18 -14.26 -2.71
CA GLU A 230 -34.78 -15.02 -3.84
C GLU A 230 -36.25 -15.39 -3.55
N ASP A 231 -37.03 -14.42 -3.05
CA ASP A 231 -38.44 -14.57 -2.64
C ASP A 231 -38.72 -15.55 -1.49
N VAL A 232 -37.68 -16.12 -0.88
CA VAL A 232 -37.81 -16.98 0.28
C VAL A 232 -37.64 -16.14 1.56
N PRO A 233 -38.69 -16.04 2.42
CA PRO A 233 -38.56 -15.31 3.65
C PRO A 233 -37.63 -16.05 4.64
N LEU A 234 -36.61 -15.38 5.10
CA LEU A 234 -35.73 -15.92 6.14
C LEU A 234 -36.30 -15.70 7.53
N PRO A 235 -36.00 -16.59 8.51
CA PRO A 235 -36.47 -16.47 9.91
C PRO A 235 -35.75 -15.32 10.65
N LEU A 236 -35.29 -14.35 9.96
CA LEU A 236 -34.58 -13.18 10.47
C LEU A 236 -35.56 -12.00 10.47
N ALA A 237 -36.25 -11.80 11.59
CA ALA A 237 -37.25 -10.76 11.78
C ALA A 237 -36.80 -9.75 12.84
N VAL A 238 -37.01 -8.48 12.55
CA VAL A 238 -36.66 -7.36 13.42
C VAL A 238 -37.97 -6.63 13.79
N PRO A 239 -38.33 -6.47 15.08
CA PRO A 239 -39.58 -5.80 15.46
C PRO A 239 -39.57 -4.30 15.12
N TYR A 240 -38.42 -3.63 15.22
CA TYR A 240 -38.22 -2.24 14.87
C TYR A 240 -36.80 -2.05 14.31
N GLY A 241 -36.66 -1.11 13.36
CA GLY A 241 -35.37 -0.76 12.83
C GLY A 241 -35.30 0.71 12.38
N PHE A 242 -34.08 1.18 12.26
CA PHE A 242 -33.76 2.53 11.79
C PHE A 242 -32.46 2.47 11.03
N PHE A 243 -32.42 3.11 9.85
CA PHE A 243 -31.15 3.36 9.15
C PHE A 243 -31.17 4.69 8.41
N PRO A 244 -30.03 5.39 8.34
CA PRO A 244 -29.89 6.63 7.59
C PRO A 244 -29.59 6.34 6.11
N PHE A 245 -30.01 7.25 5.22
CA PHE A 245 -29.69 7.21 3.80
C PHE A 245 -28.47 8.08 3.45
N SER A 246 -27.86 8.77 4.44
CA SER A 246 -26.79 9.71 4.14
C SER A 246 -25.46 9.02 3.88
N HIS A 247 -24.69 9.53 2.92
CA HIS A 247 -23.30 9.12 2.66
C HIS A 247 -22.30 9.71 3.67
N SER A 248 -22.76 10.42 4.69
CA SER A 248 -21.91 10.94 5.76
C SER A 248 -21.65 9.90 6.83
N TYR A 249 -20.44 9.93 7.39
CA TYR A 249 -20.10 9.08 8.54
C TYR A 249 -21.08 9.31 9.69
N GLN A 250 -21.71 8.25 10.15
CA GLN A 250 -22.66 8.30 11.29
C GLN A 250 -22.30 7.22 12.30
N SER A 251 -22.50 7.56 13.59
CA SER A 251 -22.33 6.61 14.68
C SER A 251 -23.43 5.55 14.66
N GLY A 252 -23.09 4.31 15.02
CA GLY A 252 -24.05 3.22 15.00
C GLY A 252 -23.51 1.93 15.60
N PHE A 253 -24.42 0.98 15.85
CA PHE A 253 -24.09 -0.36 16.33
C PHE A 253 -23.49 -1.21 15.22
N ILE A 254 -22.47 -2.02 15.57
CA ILE A 254 -21.86 -3.03 14.74
C ILE A 254 -22.38 -4.37 15.22
N MET A 255 -23.04 -5.11 14.33
CA MET A 255 -23.60 -6.41 14.64
C MET A 255 -22.51 -7.46 14.79
N PRO A 256 -22.52 -8.29 15.83
CA PRO A 256 -21.54 -9.33 16.03
C PRO A 256 -21.66 -10.45 14.99
N SER A 257 -20.56 -11.01 14.59
CA SER A 257 -20.53 -12.29 13.89
C SER A 257 -20.70 -13.44 14.90
N TYR A 258 -21.42 -14.46 14.52
CA TYR A 258 -21.68 -15.63 15.38
C TYR A 258 -21.10 -16.90 14.75
N GLY A 259 -20.78 -17.86 15.59
CA GLY A 259 -20.25 -19.14 15.17
C GLY A 259 -19.86 -20.01 16.35
N ASP A 260 -19.18 -21.10 16.09
CA ASP A 260 -18.71 -22.04 17.11
C ASP A 260 -17.21 -22.34 16.93
N GLU A 261 -16.55 -22.60 18.02
CA GLU A 261 -15.18 -23.07 18.10
C GLU A 261 -15.05 -24.21 19.12
N THR A 262 -14.31 -25.24 18.76
CA THR A 262 -14.18 -26.46 19.59
C THR A 262 -13.65 -26.15 20.99
N GLU A 263 -12.66 -25.28 21.11
CA GLU A 263 -11.97 -25.00 22.39
C GLU A 263 -12.76 -24.01 23.28
N ARG A 264 -13.42 -22.98 22.67
CA ARG A 264 -14.06 -21.87 23.42
C ARG A 264 -15.60 -21.87 23.37
N GLY A 265 -16.18 -22.78 22.57
CA GLY A 265 -17.63 -22.91 22.41
C GLY A 265 -18.22 -21.90 21.42
N PHE A 266 -19.52 -21.63 21.54
CA PHE A 266 -20.19 -20.63 20.71
C PHE A 266 -19.65 -19.23 21.01
N TYR A 267 -19.58 -18.39 19.96
CA TYR A 267 -19.09 -17.03 20.09
C TYR A 267 -19.99 -15.99 19.43
N LEU A 268 -19.95 -14.80 20.01
CA LEU A 268 -20.34 -13.54 19.38
C LEU A 268 -19.08 -12.68 19.30
N ARG A 269 -18.64 -12.33 18.09
CA ARG A 269 -17.38 -11.62 17.87
C ARG A 269 -17.58 -10.36 17.05
N GLU A 270 -16.66 -9.41 17.25
CA GLU A 270 -16.60 -8.17 16.49
C GLU A 270 -17.91 -7.35 16.60
N GLY A 271 -18.70 -7.54 17.68
CA GLY A 271 -19.88 -6.74 17.99
C GLY A 271 -19.49 -5.49 18.78
N GLY A 272 -20.18 -4.37 18.53
CA GLY A 272 -19.83 -3.15 19.25
C GLY A 272 -20.49 -1.88 18.75
N TYR A 273 -19.75 -0.79 18.84
CA TYR A 273 -20.27 0.53 18.46
C TYR A 273 -19.21 1.34 17.71
N TYR A 274 -19.62 1.97 16.63
CA TYR A 274 -18.84 2.91 15.84
C TYR A 274 -19.20 4.33 16.20
N PHE A 275 -18.21 5.12 16.59
CA PHE A 275 -18.32 6.54 16.90
C PHE A 275 -17.76 7.37 15.74
N ALA A 276 -18.61 8.06 15.03
CA ALA A 276 -18.22 9.09 14.08
C ALA A 276 -17.95 10.40 14.84
N ILE A 277 -16.73 10.59 15.34
CA ILE A 277 -16.37 11.72 16.21
C ILE A 277 -16.40 13.02 15.41
N ASN A 278 -15.71 13.05 14.27
CA ASN A 278 -15.68 14.18 13.32
C ASN A 278 -15.14 13.74 11.96
N ASP A 279 -15.06 14.65 10.99
CA ASP A 279 -14.58 14.37 9.62
C ASP A 279 -13.12 13.88 9.53
N TYR A 280 -12.37 13.93 10.62
CA TYR A 280 -10.94 13.59 10.65
C TYR A 280 -10.61 12.35 11.47
N VAL A 281 -11.47 11.97 12.41
CA VAL A 281 -11.21 10.90 13.41
C VAL A 281 -12.46 10.09 13.65
N ASP A 282 -12.33 8.79 13.59
CA ASP A 282 -13.36 7.82 14.03
C ASP A 282 -12.86 6.98 15.21
N LEU A 283 -13.78 6.26 15.84
CA LEU A 283 -13.47 5.28 16.87
C LEU A 283 -14.45 4.12 16.78
N GLN A 284 -13.94 2.91 16.69
CA GLN A 284 -14.67 1.67 16.70
C GLN A 284 -14.31 0.88 17.96
N LEU A 285 -15.31 0.56 18.79
CA LEU A 285 -15.14 -0.29 19.96
C LEU A 285 -15.85 -1.61 19.70
N LEU A 286 -15.10 -2.72 19.79
CA LEU A 286 -15.61 -4.07 19.56
C LEU A 286 -15.37 -4.97 20.77
N ALA A 287 -16.27 -5.93 20.96
CA ALA A 287 -16.15 -6.96 21.98
C ALA A 287 -16.39 -8.36 21.39
N ASP A 288 -15.68 -9.32 21.95
CA ASP A 288 -15.78 -10.74 21.65
C ASP A 288 -16.19 -11.48 22.93
N ILE A 289 -17.17 -12.37 22.86
CA ILE A 289 -17.66 -13.16 23.98
C ILE A 289 -17.79 -14.63 23.54
N TYR A 290 -17.34 -15.53 24.39
CA TYR A 290 -17.37 -16.97 24.15
C TYR A 290 -18.08 -17.69 25.30
N THR A 291 -18.84 -18.72 25.00
CA THR A 291 -19.66 -19.45 26.01
C THR A 291 -18.84 -20.15 27.08
N LYS A 292 -17.58 -20.55 26.80
CA LYS A 292 -16.72 -21.18 27.82
C LYS A 292 -15.90 -20.15 28.66
N GLY A 293 -16.24 -18.85 28.60
CA GLY A 293 -15.73 -17.80 29.48
C GLY A 293 -14.54 -17.01 28.91
N SER A 294 -14.09 -17.25 27.68
CA SER A 294 -13.13 -16.38 27.01
C SER A 294 -13.83 -15.10 26.55
N TRP A 295 -13.10 -13.96 26.54
CA TRP A 295 -13.62 -12.70 26.09
C TRP A 295 -12.50 -11.79 25.58
N GLY A 296 -12.84 -10.79 24.77
CA GLY A 296 -11.92 -9.81 24.27
C GLY A 296 -12.59 -8.46 24.03
N ILE A 297 -11.80 -7.41 24.06
CA ILE A 297 -12.19 -6.06 23.66
C ILE A 297 -11.14 -5.47 22.73
N SER A 298 -11.58 -4.70 21.76
CA SER A 298 -10.67 -3.98 20.87
C SER A 298 -11.20 -2.60 20.55
N ALA A 299 -10.28 -1.68 20.31
CA ALA A 299 -10.57 -0.33 19.88
C ALA A 299 -9.72 -0.01 18.65
N THR A 300 -10.37 0.46 17.60
CA THR A 300 -9.72 0.92 16.36
C THR A 300 -10.11 2.37 16.13
N SER A 301 -9.13 3.20 15.82
CA SER A 301 -9.34 4.60 15.44
C SER A 301 -8.57 4.91 14.18
N ASN A 302 -9.28 5.37 13.16
CA ASN A 302 -8.66 5.90 11.95
C ASN A 302 -8.71 7.42 12.00
N TYR A 303 -7.62 8.06 11.62
CA TYR A 303 -7.57 9.50 11.53
C TYR A 303 -6.87 9.97 10.27
N ARG A 304 -7.43 10.99 9.62
CA ARG A 304 -6.91 11.49 8.37
C ARG A 304 -7.22 12.97 8.17
N LYS A 305 -6.20 13.75 7.88
CA LYS A 305 -6.34 15.13 7.41
C LYS A 305 -5.61 15.28 6.08
N ARG A 306 -6.37 15.55 4.98
CA ARG A 306 -5.81 15.66 3.63
C ARG A 306 -4.62 16.63 3.62
N TYR A 307 -3.55 16.25 2.92
CA TYR A 307 -2.30 17.00 2.76
C TYR A 307 -1.56 17.29 4.07
N LYS A 308 -1.94 16.66 5.19
CA LYS A 308 -1.24 16.81 6.47
C LYS A 308 -0.77 15.49 7.03
N PHE A 309 -1.68 14.58 7.37
CA PHE A 309 -1.33 13.29 7.94
C PHE A 309 -2.46 12.26 7.81
N SER A 310 -2.10 11.00 7.95
CA SER A 310 -3.04 9.89 8.09
C SER A 310 -2.45 8.85 9.04
N GLY A 311 -3.33 8.09 9.69
CA GLY A 311 -2.91 7.02 10.56
C GLY A 311 -4.07 6.16 11.02
N ASN A 312 -3.69 5.03 11.63
CA ASN A 312 -4.59 4.07 12.27
C ASN A 312 -4.00 3.67 13.61
N PHE A 313 -4.83 3.62 14.62
CA PHE A 313 -4.48 3.13 15.95
C PHE A 313 -5.41 1.97 16.31
N TYR A 314 -4.82 0.86 16.73
CA TYR A 314 -5.54 -0.33 17.16
C TYR A 314 -4.97 -0.82 18.47
N ILE A 315 -5.84 -1.10 19.43
CA ILE A 315 -5.51 -1.76 20.68
C ILE A 315 -6.51 -2.87 20.94
N SER A 316 -6.03 -4.01 21.37
CA SER A 316 -6.90 -5.10 21.80
C SER A 316 -6.36 -5.78 23.05
N TYR A 317 -7.29 -6.27 23.84
CA TYR A 317 -7.03 -7.09 25.02
C TYR A 317 -7.96 -8.29 24.96
N GLN A 318 -7.42 -9.49 25.17
CA GLN A 318 -8.20 -10.72 25.21
C GLN A 318 -7.79 -11.59 26.39
N LYS A 319 -8.78 -12.27 26.98
CA LYS A 319 -8.56 -13.29 27.99
C LYS A 319 -9.04 -14.64 27.45
N THR A 320 -8.11 -15.56 27.27
CA THR A 320 -8.38 -16.93 26.81
C THR A 320 -8.51 -17.85 28.02
N VAL A 321 -9.63 -18.53 28.13
CA VAL A 321 -9.89 -19.58 29.12
C VAL A 321 -9.93 -20.91 28.37
N TYR A 322 -9.14 -21.85 28.82
CA TYR A 322 -9.03 -23.19 28.21
C TYR A 322 -10.05 -24.14 28.83
N GLU A 323 -10.50 -25.13 28.08
CA GLU A 323 -11.44 -26.15 28.53
C GLU A 323 -10.88 -26.98 29.69
N ASP A 324 -9.59 -27.29 29.63
CA ASP A 324 -8.86 -27.91 30.75
C ASP A 324 -8.63 -26.89 31.87
N LYS A 325 -9.36 -27.06 32.98
CA LYS A 325 -9.25 -26.20 34.16
C LYS A 325 -7.88 -26.23 34.83
N SER A 326 -7.05 -27.21 34.52
CA SER A 326 -5.66 -27.30 35.03
C SER A 326 -4.74 -26.27 34.30
N THR A 327 -5.11 -25.84 33.10
CA THR A 327 -4.39 -24.85 32.35
C THR A 327 -4.81 -23.44 32.75
N PRO A 328 -3.89 -22.60 33.26
CA PRO A 328 -4.24 -21.23 33.67
C PRO A 328 -4.70 -20.38 32.49
N SER A 329 -5.67 -19.52 32.71
CA SER A 329 -6.15 -18.57 31.73
C SER A 329 -5.01 -17.61 31.32
N VAL A 330 -4.93 -17.28 30.03
CA VAL A 330 -3.91 -16.37 29.48
C VAL A 330 -4.56 -15.05 29.08
N ALA A 331 -3.92 -13.95 29.47
CA ALA A 331 -4.29 -12.62 29.06
C ALA A 331 -3.29 -12.11 28.00
N ASP A 332 -3.82 -11.71 26.87
CA ASP A 332 -3.04 -11.24 25.73
C ASP A 332 -3.45 -9.83 25.32
N PHE A 333 -2.51 -9.05 24.84
CA PHE A 333 -2.78 -7.72 24.29
C PHE A 333 -2.01 -7.51 23.00
N LYS A 334 -2.53 -6.58 22.17
CA LYS A 334 -1.86 -6.12 20.93
C LYS A 334 -2.11 -4.64 20.76
N ILE A 335 -1.05 -3.93 20.38
CA ILE A 335 -1.09 -2.51 20.02
C ILE A 335 -0.45 -2.36 18.66
N THR A 336 -1.20 -1.78 17.72
CA THR A 336 -0.65 -1.35 16.44
C THR A 336 -0.95 0.13 16.24
N TRP A 337 0.03 0.87 15.76
CA TRP A 337 -0.12 2.27 15.42
C TRP A 337 0.66 2.58 14.17
N THR A 338 -0.04 3.04 13.17
CA THR A 338 0.57 3.56 11.94
C THR A 338 0.27 5.04 11.84
N HIS A 339 1.29 5.83 11.59
CA HIS A 339 1.18 7.27 11.34
C HIS A 339 2.10 7.66 10.19
N ARG A 340 1.57 8.43 9.27
CA ARG A 340 2.34 8.98 8.16
C ARG A 340 1.99 10.45 7.96
N GLN A 341 2.97 11.31 8.06
CA GLN A 341 2.86 12.70 7.66
C GLN A 341 2.94 12.80 6.13
N ASP A 342 2.10 13.63 5.54
CA ASP A 342 2.15 13.94 4.11
C ASP A 342 3.35 14.86 3.83
N PRO A 343 4.23 14.53 2.85
CA PRO A 343 5.36 15.39 2.49
C PRO A 343 4.96 16.82 2.10
N LYS A 344 3.72 17.01 1.59
CA LYS A 344 3.18 18.34 1.26
C LYS A 344 2.86 19.21 2.47
N ALA A 345 2.71 18.60 3.66
CA ALA A 345 2.43 19.34 4.88
C ALA A 345 3.61 20.21 5.34
N ASN A 346 4.80 19.63 5.24
CA ASN A 346 6.06 20.32 5.53
C ASN A 346 7.21 19.56 4.83
N PRO A 347 7.77 20.09 3.73
CA PRO A 347 8.86 19.42 3.00
C PRO A 347 10.14 19.22 3.82
N SER A 348 10.41 20.12 4.78
CA SER A 348 11.62 20.09 5.61
C SER A 348 11.48 19.19 6.85
N GLN A 349 10.30 18.61 7.09
CA GLN A 349 10.02 17.84 8.30
C GLN A 349 9.21 16.59 7.93
N SER A 350 9.57 15.44 8.50
CA SER A 350 8.81 14.20 8.34
C SER A 350 8.64 13.50 9.68
N PHE A 351 7.43 13.00 9.92
CA PHE A 351 7.12 12.15 11.05
C PHE A 351 6.40 10.89 10.55
N SER A 352 6.87 9.72 10.96
CA SER A 352 6.24 8.45 10.69
C SER A 352 6.35 7.50 11.87
N ALA A 353 5.31 6.70 12.07
CA ALA A 353 5.28 5.66 13.08
C ALA A 353 4.66 4.38 12.49
N SER A 354 5.27 3.26 12.82
CA SER A 354 4.78 1.91 12.53
C SER A 354 5.06 1.06 13.76
N VAL A 355 4.08 0.96 14.64
CA VAL A 355 4.19 0.21 15.89
C VAL A 355 3.39 -1.07 15.77
N ASN A 356 4.01 -2.21 16.06
CA ASN A 356 3.37 -3.52 16.16
C ASN A 356 3.95 -4.26 17.36
N PHE A 357 3.24 -4.17 18.47
CA PHE A 357 3.65 -4.76 19.73
C PHE A 357 2.52 -5.60 20.33
N ALA A 358 2.82 -6.83 20.71
CA ALA A 358 1.82 -7.71 21.29
C ALA A 358 2.46 -8.69 22.27
N SER A 359 1.65 -9.28 23.16
CA SER A 359 2.10 -10.44 23.95
C SER A 359 2.50 -11.60 23.03
N THR A 360 3.43 -12.42 23.49
CA THR A 360 4.06 -13.49 22.67
C THR A 360 3.02 -14.53 22.20
N SER A 361 2.00 -14.78 23.02
CA SER A 361 0.91 -15.73 22.77
C SER A 361 -0.26 -15.18 21.98
N TYR A 362 -0.30 -13.86 21.74
CA TYR A 362 -1.46 -13.20 21.11
C TYR A 362 -1.91 -13.86 19.80
N ASP A 363 -1.00 -14.01 18.84
CA ASP A 363 -1.34 -14.54 17.51
C ASP A 363 -1.71 -16.02 17.52
N LYS A 364 -1.29 -16.77 18.55
CA LYS A 364 -1.71 -18.16 18.77
C LYS A 364 -3.12 -18.27 19.38
N ASN A 365 -3.48 -17.29 20.23
CA ASN A 365 -4.74 -17.27 20.96
C ASN A 365 -5.84 -16.45 20.28
N ASN A 366 -5.47 -15.51 19.40
CA ASN A 366 -6.44 -14.73 18.65
C ASN A 366 -6.95 -15.51 17.43
N LEU A 367 -8.27 -15.65 17.32
CA LEU A 367 -8.89 -16.43 16.25
C LEU A 367 -8.59 -15.89 14.85
N THR A 368 -8.58 -14.59 14.69
CA THR A 368 -8.31 -13.97 13.38
C THR A 368 -6.87 -14.22 12.96
N SER A 369 -5.92 -14.05 13.87
CA SER A 369 -4.48 -14.31 13.61
C SER A 369 -4.19 -15.80 13.42
N ARG A 370 -4.88 -16.68 14.15
CA ARG A 370 -4.68 -18.15 14.07
C ARG A 370 -5.00 -18.71 12.69
N TYR A 371 -5.97 -18.14 11.99
CA TYR A 371 -6.37 -18.55 10.63
C TYR A 371 -5.72 -17.71 9.52
N ASP A 372 -4.90 -16.75 9.89
CA ASP A 372 -4.06 -16.00 8.96
C ASP A 372 -2.64 -16.55 8.98
N PRO A 373 -2.18 -17.26 7.92
CA PRO A 373 -0.86 -17.88 7.87
C PRO A 373 0.28 -16.91 8.09
N GLU A 374 0.16 -15.67 7.60
CA GLU A 374 1.18 -14.64 7.74
C GLU A 374 1.34 -14.21 9.20
N SER A 375 0.24 -13.91 9.88
CA SER A 375 0.25 -13.55 11.31
C SER A 375 0.68 -14.72 12.19
N TYR A 376 0.20 -15.93 11.90
CA TYR A 376 0.52 -17.12 12.69
C TYR A 376 2.00 -17.54 12.61
N THR A 377 2.61 -17.41 11.43
CA THR A 377 4.03 -17.77 11.20
C THR A 377 5.00 -16.63 11.51
N GLN A 378 4.52 -15.46 11.89
CA GLN A 378 5.35 -14.31 12.19
C GLN A 378 6.27 -14.58 13.36
N SER A 379 7.57 -14.74 13.10
CA SER A 379 8.58 -15.00 14.12
C SER A 379 9.11 -13.74 14.80
N THR A 380 8.96 -12.58 14.15
CA THR A 380 9.51 -11.31 14.62
C THR A 380 8.51 -10.18 14.34
N ARG A 381 8.21 -9.36 15.34
CA ARG A 381 7.44 -8.12 15.21
C ARG A 381 8.39 -6.94 15.32
N THR A 382 8.23 -5.98 14.44
CA THR A 382 9.06 -4.77 14.43
C THR A 382 8.21 -3.53 14.62
N SER A 383 8.72 -2.59 15.41
CA SER A 383 8.11 -1.28 15.61
C SER A 383 9.14 -0.20 15.36
N SER A 384 8.76 0.85 14.68
CA SER A 384 9.62 1.99 14.43
C SER A 384 8.83 3.30 14.51
N VAL A 385 9.43 4.29 15.15
CA VAL A 385 8.94 5.68 15.16
C VAL A 385 10.10 6.55 14.70
N SER A 386 9.88 7.36 13.69
CA SER A 386 10.94 8.22 13.13
C SER A 386 10.46 9.65 12.96
N TYR A 387 11.33 10.56 13.32
CA TYR A 387 11.19 12.00 13.10
C TYR A 387 12.43 12.52 12.42
N SER A 388 12.29 13.31 11.38
CA SER A 388 13.41 13.96 10.70
C SER A 388 13.09 15.41 10.40
N LYS A 389 14.07 16.29 10.60
CA LYS A 389 13.99 17.72 10.27
C LYS A 389 15.25 18.16 9.54
N THR A 390 15.05 18.75 8.38
CA THR A 390 16.11 19.33 7.55
C THR A 390 16.10 20.84 7.68
N PHE A 391 17.26 21.43 7.96
CA PHE A 391 17.52 22.86 7.96
C PHE A 391 18.24 23.19 6.65
N GLU A 392 17.47 23.62 5.66
CA GLU A 392 17.98 23.82 4.30
C GLU A 392 19.12 24.83 4.23
N ASP A 393 19.01 25.95 4.97
CA ASP A 393 20.02 27.02 5.00
C ASP A 393 21.38 26.54 5.52
N LEU A 394 21.37 25.57 6.43
CA LEU A 394 22.58 25.00 7.04
C LEU A 394 23.04 23.71 6.35
N GLY A 395 22.22 23.12 5.48
CA GLY A 395 22.45 21.79 4.95
C GLY A 395 22.48 20.70 6.03
N LEU A 396 21.78 20.92 7.16
CA LEU A 396 21.78 20.08 8.35
C LEU A 396 20.48 19.28 8.43
N THR A 397 20.59 17.97 8.57
CA THR A 397 19.44 17.09 8.85
C THR A 397 19.62 16.44 10.22
N LEU A 398 18.63 16.62 11.08
CA LEU A 398 18.48 15.90 12.34
C LEU A 398 17.42 14.83 12.18
N SER A 399 17.73 13.59 12.54
CA SER A 399 16.74 12.51 12.59
C SER A 399 16.86 11.70 13.86
N GLY A 400 15.70 11.43 14.48
CA GLY A 400 15.57 10.59 15.65
C GLY A 400 14.70 9.38 15.32
N THR A 401 15.18 8.19 15.68
CA THR A 401 14.40 6.95 15.50
C THR A 401 14.33 6.16 16.80
N PHE A 402 13.17 5.59 17.03
CA PHE A 402 12.93 4.55 18.01
C PHE A 402 12.65 3.26 17.25
N ASN A 403 13.35 2.18 17.59
CA ASN A 403 13.13 0.85 17.02
C ASN A 403 12.97 -0.18 18.13
N LEU A 404 11.97 -1.04 17.96
CA LEU A 404 11.72 -2.19 18.82
C LEU A 404 11.53 -3.42 17.95
N SER A 405 12.26 -4.48 18.23
CA SER A 405 12.12 -5.78 17.57
C SER A 405 11.83 -6.83 18.64
N GLN A 406 10.74 -7.54 18.49
CA GLN A 406 10.28 -8.59 19.41
C GLN A 406 10.36 -9.94 18.72
N SER A 407 11.15 -10.86 19.23
CA SER A 407 11.14 -12.26 18.81
C SER A 407 10.02 -13.02 19.52
N VAL A 408 9.09 -13.52 18.75
CA VAL A 408 7.93 -14.27 19.27
C VAL A 408 8.36 -15.63 19.83
N ARG A 409 9.37 -16.25 19.23
CA ARG A 409 9.85 -17.58 19.61
C ARG A 409 10.55 -17.60 20.97
N ASP A 410 11.41 -16.62 21.20
CA ASP A 410 12.35 -16.62 22.34
C ASP A 410 11.95 -15.60 23.41
N SER A 411 10.84 -14.87 23.25
CA SER A 411 10.42 -13.76 24.10
C SER A 411 11.53 -12.71 24.34
N MET A 412 12.40 -12.56 23.35
CA MET A 412 13.46 -11.56 23.36
C MET A 412 12.97 -10.24 22.75
N VAL A 413 13.25 -9.18 23.44
CA VAL A 413 12.96 -7.82 22.97
C VAL A 413 14.24 -7.06 22.81
N SER A 414 14.47 -6.53 21.61
CA SER A 414 15.59 -5.65 21.30
C SER A 414 15.05 -4.24 21.07
N VAL A 415 15.44 -3.33 21.94
CA VAL A 415 15.04 -1.91 21.89
C VAL A 415 16.23 -1.06 21.55
N THR A 416 16.03 -0.12 20.62
CA THR A 416 17.02 0.92 20.32
C THR A 416 16.32 2.28 20.47
N LEU A 417 16.74 3.07 21.49
CA LEU A 417 16.10 4.34 21.86
C LEU A 417 17.06 5.25 22.61
N PRO A 418 17.30 6.49 22.12
CA PRO A 418 17.10 6.91 20.74
C PRO A 418 18.22 6.44 19.82
N THR A 419 17.94 6.38 18.51
CA THR A 419 18.99 6.57 17.52
C THR A 419 18.86 7.98 16.99
N LEU A 420 19.78 8.86 17.38
CA LEU A 420 19.81 10.25 16.93
C LEU A 420 20.90 10.39 15.87
N ASN A 421 20.54 10.79 14.66
CA ASN A 421 21.47 11.07 13.59
C ASN A 421 21.50 12.57 13.30
N ILE A 422 22.70 13.11 13.20
CA ILE A 422 23.02 14.47 12.80
C ILE A 422 23.80 14.38 11.51
N THR A 423 23.23 14.80 10.39
CA THR A 423 23.90 14.73 9.09
C THR A 423 24.06 16.12 8.54
N LEU A 424 25.32 16.51 8.30
CA LEU A 424 25.66 17.73 7.58
C LEU A 424 25.90 17.35 6.11
N ALA A 425 25.16 18.00 5.23
CA ALA A 425 25.30 17.80 3.79
C ALA A 425 26.71 18.17 3.32
N ARG A 426 27.03 17.73 2.13
CA ARG A 426 28.35 17.96 1.53
C ARG A 426 28.65 19.46 1.40
N LEU A 427 29.68 19.93 2.12
CA LEU A 427 30.19 21.29 2.09
C LEU A 427 31.51 21.35 1.29
N TYR A 428 31.73 22.49 0.67
CA TYR A 428 33.01 22.84 0.00
C TYR A 428 33.63 24.01 0.73
N PRO A 429 34.35 23.80 1.85
CA PRO A 429 34.78 24.87 2.73
C PRO A 429 35.77 25.85 2.07
N PHE A 430 36.49 25.39 1.07
CA PHE A 430 37.48 26.16 0.33
C PHE A 430 36.97 26.78 -0.97
N LYS A 431 35.65 26.61 -1.28
CA LYS A 431 35.06 27.17 -2.49
C LYS A 431 34.90 28.68 -2.39
N ARG A 432 35.41 29.42 -3.36
CA ARG A 432 35.27 30.89 -3.45
C ARG A 432 33.80 31.25 -3.66
N LYS A 433 33.33 32.29 -2.94
CA LYS A 433 31.98 32.84 -3.09
C LYS A 433 31.72 33.40 -4.50
N HIS A 434 32.74 34.04 -5.09
CA HIS A 434 32.69 34.61 -6.43
C HIS A 434 33.81 33.98 -7.27
N ALA A 435 33.52 32.85 -7.93
CA ALA A 435 34.51 32.15 -8.73
C ALA A 435 34.62 32.78 -10.13
N VAL A 436 35.77 33.37 -10.44
CA VAL A 436 36.12 33.78 -11.78
C VAL A 436 37.16 32.79 -12.34
N GLY A 437 36.87 32.19 -13.51
CA GLY A 437 37.75 31.22 -14.16
C GLY A 437 37.52 29.77 -13.69
N LYS A 438 38.49 28.89 -13.96
CA LYS A 438 38.40 27.45 -13.63
C LYS A 438 38.50 27.23 -12.11
N GLU A 439 37.76 26.23 -11.60
CA GLU A 439 37.89 25.81 -10.22
C GLU A 439 39.31 25.34 -9.91
N ARG A 440 39.85 25.79 -8.78
CA ARG A 440 41.14 25.37 -8.27
C ARG A 440 41.04 23.99 -7.60
N TRP A 441 42.15 23.28 -7.47
CA TRP A 441 42.15 21.92 -6.93
C TRP A 441 41.57 21.84 -5.48
N TYR A 442 41.84 22.80 -4.63
CA TYR A 442 41.33 22.85 -3.25
C TYR A 442 39.85 23.19 -3.15
N GLU A 443 39.27 23.87 -4.14
CA GLU A 443 37.83 24.16 -4.19
C GLU A 443 37.00 22.90 -4.41
N LYS A 444 37.62 21.80 -4.86
CA LYS A 444 36.98 20.48 -5.06
C LYS A 444 37.00 19.61 -3.81
N ILE A 445 37.62 20.08 -2.74
CA ILE A 445 37.64 19.37 -1.47
C ILE A 445 36.26 19.53 -0.82
N ALA A 446 35.61 18.41 -0.64
CA ALA A 446 34.32 18.32 0.01
C ALA A 446 34.43 17.62 1.35
N LEU A 447 33.72 18.13 2.32
CA LEU A 447 33.59 17.61 3.66
C LEU A 447 32.13 17.37 3.97
N SER A 448 31.82 16.27 4.60
CA SER A 448 30.50 16.02 5.21
C SER A 448 30.68 15.47 6.62
N TYR A 449 29.63 15.48 7.40
CA TYR A 449 29.67 14.98 8.77
C TYR A 449 28.43 14.18 9.06
N THR A 450 28.61 13.05 9.75
CA THR A 450 27.51 12.27 10.30
C THR A 450 27.83 11.90 11.74
N GLY A 451 27.01 12.40 12.67
CA GLY A 451 27.00 11.99 14.06
C GLY A 451 25.84 11.04 14.33
N THR A 452 26.08 9.93 15.02
CA THR A 452 25.04 8.97 15.43
C THR A 452 25.18 8.66 16.90
N LEU A 453 24.18 9.03 17.70
CA LEU A 453 24.02 8.60 19.09
C LEU A 453 23.04 7.44 19.12
N GLN A 454 23.39 6.34 19.75
CA GLN A 454 22.53 5.16 19.82
C GLN A 454 22.61 4.52 21.20
N ASN A 455 21.44 4.20 21.75
CA ASN A 455 21.30 3.39 22.95
C ASN A 455 20.51 2.15 22.61
N SER A 456 20.94 0.97 23.03
CA SER A 456 20.28 -0.30 22.69
C SER A 456 20.39 -1.33 23.82
N ILE A 457 19.31 -2.07 24.01
CA ILE A 457 19.24 -3.23 24.89
C ILE A 457 18.59 -4.40 24.16
N SER A 458 19.06 -5.60 24.46
CA SER A 458 18.40 -6.85 24.06
C SER A 458 18.22 -7.72 25.30
N THR A 459 16.98 -7.92 25.70
CA THR A 459 16.64 -8.62 26.94
C THR A 459 15.32 -9.38 26.82
N LYS A 460 14.97 -10.16 27.84
CA LYS A 460 13.63 -10.76 27.92
C LYS A 460 12.59 -9.69 28.16
N ASP A 461 11.40 -9.84 27.61
CA ASP A 461 10.27 -8.89 27.70
C ASP A 461 9.94 -8.46 29.14
N TYR A 462 9.88 -9.41 30.10
CA TYR A 462 9.59 -9.13 31.52
C TYR A 462 10.71 -8.38 32.25
N LYS A 463 11.93 -8.34 31.68
CA LYS A 463 13.10 -7.63 32.26
C LYS A 463 13.25 -6.22 31.71
N LEU A 464 12.60 -5.89 30.61
CA LEU A 464 12.83 -4.61 29.91
C LEU A 464 12.63 -3.39 30.82
N PHE A 465 11.48 -3.36 31.52
CA PHE A 465 11.15 -2.24 32.40
C PHE A 465 11.90 -2.23 33.75
N LYS A 466 12.67 -3.28 34.05
CA LYS A 466 13.52 -3.39 35.24
C LYS A 466 14.99 -3.11 34.90
N SER A 467 15.31 -2.83 33.66
CA SER A 467 16.67 -2.57 33.18
C SER A 467 17.19 -1.21 33.61
N ASN A 468 18.49 -1.14 33.92
CA ASN A 468 19.17 0.11 34.23
C ASN A 468 19.79 0.70 32.95
N LEU A 469 19.48 1.97 32.63
CA LEU A 469 19.91 2.64 31.41
C LEU A 469 21.45 2.77 31.27
N ILE A 470 22.20 2.73 32.38
CA ILE A 470 23.65 2.84 32.33
C ILE A 470 24.33 1.49 32.30
N LYS A 471 23.87 0.54 33.13
CA LYS A 471 24.52 -0.79 33.28
C LYS A 471 24.11 -1.80 32.26
N ASP A 472 22.82 -1.83 31.90
CA ASP A 472 22.27 -2.89 31.06
C ASP A 472 22.15 -2.48 29.59
N TRP A 473 22.08 -1.16 29.33
CA TRP A 473 22.01 -0.64 27.99
C TRP A 473 23.40 -0.39 27.39
N ARG A 474 23.53 -0.69 26.11
CA ARG A 474 24.72 -0.32 25.34
C ARG A 474 24.56 1.10 24.79
N ASN A 475 25.37 2.00 25.31
CA ASN A 475 25.34 3.42 24.95
C ASN A 475 26.58 3.76 24.13
N ALA A 476 26.40 4.31 22.95
CA ALA A 476 27.53 4.69 22.11
C ALA A 476 27.19 5.89 21.21
N MET A 477 28.21 6.69 20.91
CA MET A 477 28.17 7.76 19.95
C MET A 477 29.23 7.53 18.87
N LYS A 478 28.89 7.83 17.62
CA LYS A 478 29.82 7.69 16.49
C LYS A 478 29.84 8.95 15.67
N HIS A 479 31.02 9.47 15.38
CA HIS A 479 31.27 10.59 14.50
C HIS A 479 31.98 10.09 13.24
N GLN A 480 31.52 10.48 12.08
CA GLN A 480 32.13 10.17 10.80
C GLN A 480 32.35 11.46 10.01
N VAL A 481 33.57 11.67 9.58
CA VAL A 481 33.99 12.85 8.81
C VAL A 481 34.65 12.37 7.52
N PRO A 482 33.89 12.09 6.46
CA PRO A 482 34.46 11.83 5.16
C PRO A 482 34.88 13.13 4.48
N ILE A 483 36.14 13.17 4.05
CA ILE A 483 36.72 14.23 3.24
C ILE A 483 37.01 13.63 1.87
N SER A 484 36.53 14.22 0.80
CA SER A 484 36.71 13.69 -0.54
C SER A 484 37.02 14.81 -1.54
N ALA A 485 37.81 14.45 -2.57
CA ALA A 485 38.08 15.34 -3.67
C ALA A 485 38.12 14.54 -5.00
N SER A 486 37.56 15.11 -6.04
CA SER A 486 37.58 14.51 -7.39
C SER A 486 38.29 15.42 -8.35
N PHE A 487 39.26 14.85 -9.06
CA PHE A 487 40.10 15.55 -10.00
C PHE A 487 40.02 14.88 -11.36
N GLN A 488 40.11 15.66 -12.41
CA GLN A 488 40.26 15.14 -13.76
C GLN A 488 41.72 15.38 -14.18
N LEU A 489 42.46 14.28 -14.31
CA LEU A 489 43.85 14.29 -14.77
C LEU A 489 43.88 14.06 -16.28
N PHE A 490 44.74 14.79 -16.99
CA PHE A 490 44.96 14.63 -18.45
C PHE A 490 43.65 14.57 -19.29
N ARG A 491 42.55 15.20 -18.82
CA ARG A 491 41.22 15.25 -19.45
C ARG A 491 40.47 13.92 -19.50
N TYR A 492 41.13 12.81 -19.28
CA TYR A 492 40.52 11.46 -19.49
C TYR A 492 40.50 10.58 -18.24
N LEU A 493 41.40 10.86 -17.28
CA LEU A 493 41.53 10.06 -16.07
C LEU A 493 40.89 10.77 -14.89
N ASN A 494 39.85 10.19 -14.29
CA ASN A 494 39.25 10.70 -13.09
C ASN A 494 39.96 10.09 -11.87
N LEU A 495 40.51 10.95 -11.02
CA LEU A 495 41.06 10.59 -9.72
C LEU A 495 40.11 11.05 -8.64
N THR A 496 39.65 10.13 -7.85
CA THR A 496 38.87 10.40 -6.63
C THR A 496 39.70 9.99 -5.41
N THR A 497 39.95 10.92 -4.52
CA THR A 497 40.62 10.67 -3.25
C THR A 497 39.62 10.80 -2.11
N SER A 498 39.70 9.97 -1.11
CA SER A 498 38.89 10.07 0.10
C SER A 498 39.70 9.73 1.34
N PHE A 499 39.46 10.51 2.39
CA PHE A 499 39.94 10.26 3.73
C PHE A 499 38.73 10.19 4.65
N ASN A 500 38.53 9.06 5.30
CA ASN A 500 37.40 8.85 6.19
C ASN A 500 37.95 8.72 7.60
N PHE A 501 37.54 9.65 8.47
CA PHE A 501 37.80 9.60 9.89
C PHE A 501 36.53 9.15 10.61
N THR A 502 36.65 8.17 11.50
CA THR A 502 35.56 7.65 12.33
C THR A 502 36.01 7.64 13.77
N ASP A 503 35.24 8.26 14.63
CA ASP A 503 35.41 8.27 16.07
C ASP A 503 34.20 7.64 16.74
N ARG A 504 34.43 6.77 17.72
CA ARG A 504 33.42 6.01 18.47
C ARG A 504 33.62 6.24 19.95
N MET A 505 32.60 6.71 20.63
CA MET A 505 32.59 6.95 22.07
C MET A 505 31.72 5.87 22.72
N TYR A 506 32.28 5.18 23.71
CA TYR A 506 31.62 4.11 24.44
C TYR A 506 31.55 4.42 25.93
N MET A 507 30.47 3.97 26.59
CA MET A 507 30.30 4.14 28.04
C MET A 507 30.74 2.93 28.84
N GLN A 508 31.25 1.90 28.17
CA GLN A 508 31.69 0.66 28.81
C GLN A 508 32.81 -0.02 28.05
N LYS A 509 33.65 -0.74 28.77
CA LYS A 509 34.75 -1.57 28.28
C LYS A 509 34.60 -2.95 28.89
N ILE A 510 34.73 -4.01 28.08
CA ILE A 510 34.62 -5.41 28.55
C ILE A 510 36.02 -6.05 28.59
N ARG A 511 36.45 -6.33 29.77
CA ARG A 511 37.66 -7.11 30.02
C ARG A 511 37.31 -8.59 30.05
N GLN A 512 38.17 -9.42 29.45
CA GLN A 512 38.04 -10.85 29.46
C GLN A 512 39.29 -11.47 30.15
N ASP A 513 39.07 -12.35 31.12
CA ASP A 513 40.10 -13.11 31.81
C ASP A 513 39.70 -14.59 31.79
N TRP A 514 40.69 -15.48 31.92
CA TRP A 514 40.46 -16.91 31.99
C TRP A 514 40.34 -17.36 33.46
N ASP A 515 39.24 -18.02 33.77
CA ASP A 515 39.02 -18.64 35.10
C ASP A 515 39.47 -20.09 35.04
N GLU A 516 40.56 -20.42 35.73
CA GLU A 516 41.20 -21.75 35.73
C GLU A 516 40.32 -22.81 36.40
N GLU A 517 39.61 -22.45 37.48
CA GLU A 517 38.72 -23.39 38.18
C GLU A 517 37.51 -23.76 37.32
N LYS A 518 36.89 -22.78 36.70
CA LYS A 518 35.65 -22.96 35.89
C LYS A 518 35.95 -23.32 34.44
N GLN A 519 37.22 -23.27 34.00
CA GLN A 519 37.62 -23.49 32.60
C GLN A 519 36.79 -22.72 31.60
N LYS A 520 36.54 -21.43 31.90
CA LYS A 520 35.74 -20.54 31.08
C LYS A 520 36.23 -19.10 31.09
N VAL A 521 35.88 -18.37 30.06
CA VAL A 521 36.15 -16.94 29.97
C VAL A 521 35.20 -16.17 30.88
N VAL A 522 35.73 -15.43 31.84
CA VAL A 522 35.00 -14.47 32.68
C VAL A 522 35.08 -13.11 32.04
N ARG A 523 33.95 -12.38 32.04
CA ARG A 523 33.85 -11.06 31.48
C ARG A 523 33.52 -10.05 32.59
N ASP A 524 34.36 -9.05 32.71
CA ASP A 524 34.13 -7.93 33.60
C ASP A 524 33.82 -6.66 32.80
N THR A 525 32.81 -5.92 33.21
CA THR A 525 32.37 -4.69 32.55
C THR A 525 32.75 -3.49 33.36
N THR A 526 33.69 -2.71 32.87
CA THR A 526 34.13 -1.46 33.49
C THR A 526 33.37 -0.31 32.83
N LEU A 527 32.62 0.44 33.64
CA LEU A 527 31.93 1.66 33.21
C LEU A 527 32.91 2.81 33.14
N GLY A 528 32.81 3.64 32.13
CA GLY A 528 33.67 4.79 31.91
C GLY A 528 33.47 5.34 30.50
N PHE A 529 34.10 6.47 30.21
CA PHE A 529 34.09 7.08 28.90
C PHE A 529 35.32 6.62 28.11
N TYR A 530 35.10 5.97 26.98
CA TYR A 530 36.16 5.42 26.14
C TYR A 530 36.04 5.95 24.74
N ASN A 531 37.11 6.47 24.18
CA ASN A 531 37.19 6.96 22.81
C ASN A 531 37.99 5.98 21.95
N VAL A 532 37.40 5.59 20.80
CA VAL A 532 37.95 4.61 19.86
C VAL A 532 37.85 5.14 18.45
N TYR A 533 38.96 5.64 17.89
CA TYR A 533 38.96 6.18 16.54
C TYR A 533 39.72 5.34 15.54
N ASP A 534 39.35 5.47 14.28
CA ASP A 534 40.07 4.94 13.13
C ASP A 534 39.98 5.88 11.95
N TYR A 535 40.85 5.67 10.99
CA TYR A 535 40.83 6.36 9.72
C TYR A 535 41.27 5.46 8.60
N ASN A 536 40.78 5.72 7.40
CA ASN A 536 41.22 5.09 6.18
C ASN A 536 41.34 6.11 5.06
N MET A 537 42.25 5.84 4.16
CA MET A 537 42.50 6.61 2.94
C MET A 537 42.17 5.75 1.73
N SER A 538 41.57 6.33 0.74
CA SER A 538 41.42 5.66 -0.56
C SER A 538 41.65 6.61 -1.73
N MET A 539 42.19 6.04 -2.80
CA MET A 539 42.43 6.72 -4.08
C MET A 539 41.87 5.82 -5.18
N SER A 540 41.04 6.35 -6.05
CA SER A 540 40.45 5.60 -7.15
C SER A 540 40.70 6.32 -8.47
N PHE A 541 41.28 5.59 -9.42
CA PHE A 541 41.49 6.01 -10.79
C PHE A 541 40.51 5.32 -11.70
N ASN A 542 39.73 6.04 -12.44
CA ASN A 542 38.82 5.47 -13.42
C ASN A 542 38.82 6.27 -14.73
N THR A 543 38.59 5.57 -15.82
CA THR A 543 38.47 6.18 -17.13
C THR A 543 37.45 5.43 -17.98
N LYS A 544 36.97 6.09 -19.03
CA LYS A 544 36.11 5.46 -20.04
C LYS A 544 36.76 5.55 -21.41
N MET A 545 37.02 4.41 -22.00
CA MET A 545 37.56 4.29 -23.34
C MET A 545 36.46 3.83 -24.28
N TYR A 546 36.37 4.48 -25.42
CA TYR A 546 35.36 4.21 -26.44
C TYR A 546 35.99 3.68 -27.69
N GLY A 547 35.62 2.45 -28.06
CA GLY A 547 35.95 1.89 -29.40
C GLY A 547 34.68 1.89 -30.25
N THR A 548 34.81 2.34 -31.51
CA THR A 548 33.72 2.27 -32.46
C THR A 548 34.18 1.51 -33.68
N TYR A 549 33.50 0.39 -33.95
CA TYR A 549 33.76 -0.44 -35.12
C TYR A 549 32.59 -0.29 -36.11
N LYS A 550 32.92 0.03 -37.35
CA LYS A 550 31.96 0.07 -38.48
C LYS A 550 32.21 -1.14 -39.36
N PRO A 551 31.33 -2.15 -39.34
CA PRO A 551 31.54 -3.34 -40.17
C PRO A 551 31.45 -3.00 -41.66
N ALA A 552 32.29 -3.66 -42.47
CA ALA A 552 32.25 -3.56 -43.92
C ALA A 552 30.89 -4.07 -44.46
N ARG A 553 30.49 -3.60 -45.63
CA ARG A 553 29.18 -3.97 -46.22
C ARG A 553 28.97 -5.49 -46.35
N TRP A 554 30.05 -6.22 -46.67
CA TRP A 554 30.05 -7.69 -46.76
C TRP A 554 29.94 -8.39 -45.40
N ALA A 555 30.43 -7.75 -44.33
CA ALA A 555 30.43 -8.28 -42.98
C ALA A 555 29.21 -7.78 -42.14
N GLY A 556 28.09 -7.48 -42.77
CA GLY A 556 26.85 -7.06 -42.10
C GLY A 556 26.59 -5.57 -42.09
N GLY A 557 27.45 -4.71 -42.68
CA GLY A 557 27.31 -3.26 -42.75
C GLY A 557 26.04 -2.73 -43.43
N LYS A 558 25.27 -3.59 -44.12
CA LYS A 558 23.93 -3.24 -44.62
C LYS A 558 22.90 -3.08 -43.51
N LYS A 559 23.02 -3.84 -42.42
CA LYS A 559 22.09 -3.84 -41.28
C LYS A 559 22.70 -3.13 -40.07
N ILE A 560 23.99 -3.28 -39.82
CA ILE A 560 24.71 -2.74 -38.67
C ILE A 560 25.43 -1.47 -39.09
N PHE A 561 25.04 -0.33 -38.51
CA PHE A 561 25.72 0.94 -38.76
C PHE A 561 27.06 1.05 -38.02
N ALA A 562 27.07 0.69 -36.73
CA ALA A 562 28.27 0.68 -35.90
C ALA A 562 28.10 -0.18 -34.64
N ILE A 563 29.20 -0.73 -34.16
CA ILE A 563 29.29 -1.38 -32.86
C ILE A 563 30.16 -0.50 -31.97
N ARG A 564 29.66 -0.10 -30.81
CA ARG A 564 30.37 0.67 -29.82
C ARG A 564 30.75 -0.21 -28.63
N HIS A 565 32.04 -0.30 -28.35
CA HIS A 565 32.59 -0.90 -27.17
C HIS A 565 32.96 0.20 -26.19
N VAL A 566 32.47 0.07 -24.93
CA VAL A 566 32.87 0.97 -23.84
C VAL A 566 33.64 0.15 -22.83
N PHE A 567 34.92 0.46 -22.68
CA PHE A 567 35.82 -0.15 -21.71
C PHE A 567 36.03 0.80 -20.54
N THR A 568 35.66 0.38 -19.31
CA THR A 568 35.74 1.18 -18.10
C THR A 568 36.64 0.48 -17.08
N PRO A 569 37.98 0.68 -17.14
CA PRO A 569 38.88 0.22 -16.11
C PRO A 569 38.82 1.13 -14.89
N SER A 570 38.93 0.55 -13.72
CA SER A 570 39.01 1.23 -12.44
C SER A 570 40.09 0.56 -11.59
N VAL A 571 40.99 1.33 -11.04
CA VAL A 571 42.01 0.88 -10.08
C VAL A 571 41.84 1.72 -8.82
N SER A 572 41.65 1.05 -7.69
CA SER A 572 41.51 1.74 -6.40
C SER A 572 42.53 1.20 -5.43
N PHE A 573 43.15 2.12 -4.70
CA PHE A 573 44.04 1.84 -3.57
C PHE A 573 43.33 2.25 -2.29
N SER A 574 43.35 1.43 -1.27
CA SER A 574 42.85 1.74 0.06
C SER A 574 43.83 1.33 1.12
N TYR A 575 44.04 2.19 2.11
CA TYR A 575 44.97 2.01 3.20
C TYR A 575 44.31 2.33 4.55
N ALA A 576 44.57 1.48 5.54
CA ALA A 576 44.28 1.75 6.93
C ALA A 576 45.41 1.17 7.81
N PRO A 577 45.92 1.90 8.82
CA PRO A 577 46.96 1.40 9.71
C PRO A 577 46.46 0.28 10.61
N ASP A 578 47.38 -0.35 11.32
CA ASP A 578 47.07 -1.38 12.33
C ASP A 578 46.57 -0.72 13.63
N PHE A 579 45.27 -0.77 13.84
CA PHE A 579 44.64 -0.32 15.09
C PHE A 579 44.69 -1.41 16.20
N GLY A 580 45.27 -2.56 15.92
CA GLY A 580 45.53 -3.59 16.91
C GLY A 580 46.83 -3.42 17.70
N SER A 581 47.61 -2.36 17.38
CA SER A 581 48.84 -2.00 18.14
C SER A 581 48.49 -1.60 19.58
N ASP A 582 49.30 -1.97 20.52
CA ASP A 582 49.15 -1.70 21.94
C ASP A 582 49.03 -0.18 22.23
N SER A 583 49.63 0.64 21.39
CA SER A 583 49.53 2.13 21.49
C SER A 583 48.11 2.66 21.44
N TYR A 584 47.18 1.96 20.79
CA TYR A 584 45.78 2.37 20.73
C TYR A 584 44.96 1.85 21.92
N GLY A 585 45.39 0.74 22.58
CA GLY A 585 44.72 0.20 23.74
C GLY A 585 43.30 -0.36 23.45
N TYR A 586 43.02 -0.81 22.24
CA TYR A 586 41.70 -1.34 21.85
C TYR A 586 41.54 -2.85 22.03
N TYR A 587 42.71 -3.55 22.23
CA TYR A 587 42.79 -4.99 22.34
C TYR A 587 43.49 -5.39 23.63
N GLY A 588 43.13 -6.57 24.14
CA GLY A 588 43.75 -7.22 25.26
C GLY A 588 44.05 -8.69 24.94
N THR A 589 44.83 -9.33 25.80
CA THR A 589 45.15 -10.75 25.67
C THR A 589 44.86 -11.48 26.96
N TYR A 590 44.49 -12.74 26.90
CA TYR A 590 44.46 -13.66 28.02
C TYR A 590 45.01 -15.01 27.60
N GLN A 591 45.65 -15.73 28.54
CA GLN A 591 46.19 -17.08 28.36
C GLN A 591 45.15 -18.09 28.84
N ARG A 592 44.87 -19.09 28.03
CA ARG A 592 44.11 -20.26 28.48
C ARG A 592 45.06 -21.20 29.18
N THR A 593 44.67 -21.69 30.34
CA THR A 593 45.44 -22.72 31.13
C THR A 593 44.50 -23.90 31.38
N ASP A 594 45.09 -25.08 31.56
CA ASP A 594 44.39 -26.21 32.12
C ASP A 594 44.17 -26.05 33.64
N ARG A 595 43.62 -27.05 34.32
CA ARG A 595 43.37 -27.01 35.77
C ARG A 595 44.66 -27.01 36.59
N ASP A 596 45.77 -27.40 35.98
CA ASP A 596 47.09 -27.46 36.59
C ASP A 596 47.92 -26.19 36.26
N GLY A 597 47.31 -25.20 35.65
CA GLY A 597 47.94 -23.92 35.30
C GLY A 597 48.85 -23.97 34.06
N VAL A 598 48.85 -25.09 33.31
CA VAL A 598 49.70 -25.21 32.12
C VAL A 598 49.04 -24.49 30.93
N PRO A 599 49.81 -23.63 30.19
CA PRO A 599 49.28 -22.90 29.05
C PRO A 599 48.75 -23.83 27.95
N MET A 600 47.50 -23.59 27.49
CA MET A 600 46.83 -24.28 26.41
C MET A 600 46.84 -23.43 25.14
N GLY A 601 47.85 -23.59 24.30
CA GLY A 601 47.97 -22.87 23.03
C GLY A 601 48.44 -21.41 23.16
N ASP A 602 48.33 -20.66 22.07
CA ASP A 602 48.76 -19.24 22.05
C ASP A 602 47.80 -18.36 22.83
N PRO A 603 48.29 -17.19 23.37
CA PRO A 603 47.44 -16.20 24.00
C PRO A 603 46.30 -15.74 23.09
N VAL A 604 45.07 -15.72 23.62
CA VAL A 604 43.90 -15.30 22.89
C VAL A 604 43.79 -13.76 22.90
N VAL A 605 43.84 -13.17 21.73
CA VAL A 605 43.65 -11.73 21.56
C VAL A 605 42.17 -11.43 21.40
N TYR A 606 41.65 -10.50 22.18
CA TYR A 606 40.27 -10.06 22.13
C TYR A 606 40.17 -8.53 22.10
N SER A 607 39.06 -8.02 21.60
CA SER A 607 38.79 -6.58 21.66
C SER A 607 37.94 -6.24 22.87
N TYR A 608 38.31 -5.18 23.56
CA TYR A 608 37.53 -4.62 24.67
C TYR A 608 36.15 -4.12 24.28
N PHE A 609 35.95 -3.79 22.99
CA PHE A 609 34.72 -3.18 22.45
C PHE A 609 34.02 -4.08 21.40
N ALA A 610 34.38 -5.37 21.32
CA ALA A 610 33.81 -6.29 20.32
C ALA A 610 32.28 -6.40 20.40
N SER A 611 31.70 -6.34 21.60
CA SER A 611 30.26 -6.40 21.84
C SER A 611 29.57 -5.04 21.87
N SER A 612 30.32 -3.94 21.65
CA SER A 612 29.77 -2.60 21.59
C SER A 612 29.05 -2.33 20.28
N LEU A 613 28.16 -1.31 20.24
CA LEU A 613 27.24 -1.04 19.12
C LEU A 613 27.93 -0.83 17.77
N TYR A 614 29.10 -0.24 17.75
CA TYR A 614 29.83 0.08 16.52
C TYR A 614 31.13 -0.74 16.36
N GLY A 615 31.36 -1.75 17.24
CA GLY A 615 32.51 -2.62 17.19
C GLY A 615 33.83 -1.92 17.40
N THR A 616 34.90 -2.56 17.02
CA THR A 616 36.30 -2.07 17.17
C THR A 616 36.95 -1.92 15.81
N PRO A 617 37.85 -0.92 15.62
CA PRO A 617 38.72 -0.88 14.45
C PRO A 617 39.47 -2.22 14.30
N SER A 618 39.66 -2.66 13.06
CA SER A 618 40.27 -3.96 12.85
C SER A 618 41.73 -4.01 13.20
N ARG A 619 42.18 -5.14 13.74
CA ARG A 619 43.57 -5.46 13.93
C ARG A 619 44.24 -5.79 12.59
N GLY A 620 45.49 -5.39 12.46
CA GLY A 620 46.30 -5.56 11.25
C GLY A 620 46.16 -4.38 10.27
N MET A 621 47.29 -3.99 9.73
CA MET A 621 47.37 -3.02 8.63
C MET A 621 46.55 -3.54 7.43
N ARG A 622 45.87 -2.67 6.74
CA ARG A 622 45.16 -2.98 5.48
C ARG A 622 45.72 -2.14 4.37
N GLY A 623 46.14 -2.76 3.30
CA GLY A 623 46.56 -2.10 2.08
C GLY A 623 46.01 -2.88 0.90
N ASN A 624 44.92 -2.42 0.28
CA ASN A 624 44.30 -3.14 -0.81
C ASN A 624 44.38 -2.37 -2.11
N ILE A 625 44.84 -3.03 -3.16
CA ILE A 625 44.68 -2.56 -4.55
C ILE A 625 43.55 -3.36 -5.16
N THR A 626 42.49 -2.71 -5.56
CA THR A 626 41.36 -3.35 -6.24
C THR A 626 41.33 -2.91 -7.70
N MET A 627 41.32 -3.88 -8.59
CA MET A 627 41.18 -3.71 -10.02
C MET A 627 39.78 -4.16 -10.43
N ASP A 628 39.03 -3.29 -11.06
CA ASP A 628 37.69 -3.60 -11.60
C ASP A 628 37.65 -3.16 -13.07
N VAL A 629 37.15 -4.02 -13.90
CA VAL A 629 37.02 -3.79 -15.33
C VAL A 629 35.59 -4.05 -15.73
N SER A 630 34.98 -3.10 -16.36
CA SER A 630 33.63 -3.24 -16.92
C SER A 630 33.63 -2.93 -18.41
N ASN A 631 33.02 -3.80 -19.18
CA ASN A 631 32.88 -3.69 -20.63
C ASN A 631 31.39 -3.68 -20.99
N ASN A 632 31.01 -2.75 -21.84
CA ASN A 632 29.68 -2.67 -22.44
C ASN A 632 29.79 -2.71 -23.96
N LEU A 633 28.95 -3.49 -24.61
CA LEU A 633 28.93 -3.62 -26.07
C LEU A 633 27.54 -3.29 -26.62
N GLU A 634 27.45 -2.20 -27.34
CA GLU A 634 26.23 -1.70 -27.95
C GLU A 634 26.35 -1.69 -29.50
N MET A 635 25.24 -1.92 -30.16
CA MET A 635 25.14 -1.93 -31.61
C MET A 635 24.07 -0.93 -32.08
N LYS A 636 24.39 -0.16 -33.10
CA LYS A 636 23.43 0.65 -33.88
C LYS A 636 23.01 -0.10 -35.13
N LEU A 637 21.73 -0.37 -35.27
CA LEU A 637 21.14 -0.98 -36.44
C LEU A 637 20.48 0.09 -37.31
N HIS A 638 20.56 -0.04 -38.64
CA HIS A 638 19.75 0.77 -39.54
C HIS A 638 18.25 0.46 -39.31
N SER A 639 17.46 1.46 -39.09
CA SER A 639 16.00 1.35 -38.86
C SER A 639 15.26 2.41 -39.66
N LYS A 640 14.34 1.96 -40.53
CA LYS A 640 13.45 2.87 -41.24
C LYS A 640 12.28 3.39 -40.40
N LYS A 641 12.08 2.80 -39.21
CA LYS A 641 10.95 3.13 -38.29
C LYS A 641 11.33 4.22 -37.28
N ASP A 642 12.60 4.47 -37.02
CA ASP A 642 13.09 5.46 -36.06
C ASP A 642 13.33 6.81 -36.74
N SER A 643 12.94 7.91 -36.12
CA SER A 643 13.13 9.27 -36.61
C SER A 643 14.62 9.62 -36.87
N THR A 644 15.53 8.96 -36.14
CA THR A 644 16.98 9.11 -36.28
C THR A 644 17.60 8.20 -37.34
N GLY A 645 16.81 7.33 -38.00
CA GLY A 645 17.28 6.33 -38.96
C GLY A 645 18.04 5.15 -38.36
N TYR A 646 18.20 5.09 -37.01
CA TYR A 646 18.98 4.07 -36.33
C TYR A 646 18.32 3.60 -35.04
N LYS A 647 18.29 2.29 -34.81
CA LYS A 647 17.87 1.68 -33.57
C LYS A 647 19.10 1.24 -32.76
N LYS A 648 19.16 1.64 -31.47
CA LYS A 648 20.23 1.22 -30.55
C LYS A 648 19.82 -0.10 -29.89
N VAL A 649 20.71 -1.11 -29.93
CA VAL A 649 20.54 -2.42 -29.31
C VAL A 649 21.75 -2.70 -28.42
N SER A 650 21.55 -3.04 -27.14
CA SER A 650 22.61 -3.54 -26.28
C SER A 650 22.84 -5.02 -26.61
N LEU A 651 24.08 -5.38 -26.97
CA LEU A 651 24.50 -6.77 -27.15
C LEU A 651 24.87 -7.40 -25.82
N ILE A 652 25.74 -6.69 -25.10
CA ILE A 652 26.22 -7.08 -23.79
C ILE A 652 26.14 -5.81 -22.96
N ASP A 653 25.26 -5.84 -21.95
CA ASP A 653 25.04 -4.69 -21.10
C ASP A 653 26.24 -4.48 -20.15
N GLU A 654 26.80 -5.58 -19.63
CA GLU A 654 28.01 -5.58 -18.83
C GLU A 654 28.74 -6.92 -18.90
N ILE A 655 30.04 -6.90 -19.16
CA ILE A 655 31.00 -7.94 -18.77
C ILE A 655 32.01 -7.28 -17.83
N GLY A 656 32.02 -7.70 -16.57
CA GLY A 656 32.88 -7.16 -15.55
C GLY A 656 33.74 -8.24 -14.86
N ALA A 657 34.92 -7.82 -14.44
CA ALA A 657 35.81 -8.64 -13.63
C ALA A 657 36.39 -7.77 -12.51
N SER A 658 36.45 -8.31 -11.29
CA SER A 658 37.03 -7.63 -10.14
C SER A 658 38.00 -8.54 -9.41
N LEU A 659 39.16 -8.00 -9.05
CA LEU A 659 40.24 -8.68 -8.36
C LEU A 659 40.90 -7.70 -7.40
N SER A 660 41.24 -8.13 -6.18
CA SER A 660 41.94 -7.30 -5.20
C SER A 660 43.23 -7.96 -4.75
N TYR A 661 44.24 -7.15 -4.52
CA TYR A 661 45.51 -7.55 -3.94
C TYR A 661 45.71 -6.89 -2.57
N ASN A 662 45.86 -7.65 -1.53
CA ASN A 662 46.11 -7.18 -0.18
C ASN A 662 47.62 -7.10 0.07
N MET A 663 48.21 -5.94 0.04
CA MET A 663 49.63 -5.67 0.27
C MET A 663 50.09 -5.97 1.68
N ALA A 664 49.17 -6.00 2.63
CA ALA A 664 49.46 -6.27 4.03
C ALA A 664 49.35 -7.75 4.41
N ALA A 665 48.91 -8.61 3.51
CA ALA A 665 48.74 -10.03 3.78
C ALA A 665 50.10 -10.73 3.79
N LYS A 666 50.38 -11.48 4.83
CA LYS A 666 51.61 -12.34 4.96
C LYS A 666 51.55 -13.56 4.05
N SER A 667 50.35 -14.08 3.76
CA SER A 667 50.11 -15.17 2.83
C SER A 667 48.82 -14.87 2.04
N ARG A 668 48.70 -15.43 0.84
CA ARG A 668 47.51 -15.33 -0.02
C ARG A 668 46.99 -13.91 -0.24
N PRO A 669 47.78 -13.02 -0.82
CA PRO A 669 47.43 -11.61 -0.97
C PRO A 669 46.29 -11.35 -1.98
N TRP A 670 46.04 -12.25 -2.93
CA TRP A 670 45.01 -12.09 -3.93
C TRP A 670 43.61 -12.49 -3.43
N SER A 671 42.61 -11.72 -3.69
CA SER A 671 41.20 -12.08 -3.47
C SER A 671 40.73 -13.11 -4.53
N ASP A 672 39.56 -13.67 -4.34
CA ASP A 672 38.89 -14.41 -5.40
C ASP A 672 38.52 -13.49 -6.55
N LEU A 673 38.59 -14.01 -7.79
CA LEU A 673 38.21 -13.31 -9.00
C LEU A 673 36.67 -13.34 -9.15
N GLY A 674 36.03 -12.19 -9.00
CA GLY A 674 34.61 -12.02 -9.27
C GLY A 674 34.37 -11.69 -10.73
N MET A 675 33.45 -12.38 -11.39
CA MET A 675 33.03 -12.10 -12.76
C MET A 675 31.53 -11.82 -12.81
N ARG A 676 31.16 -10.81 -13.61
CA ARG A 676 29.78 -10.40 -13.81
C ARG A 676 29.49 -10.36 -15.31
N LEU A 677 28.37 -10.96 -15.72
CA LEU A 677 27.86 -10.87 -17.09
C LEU A 677 26.39 -10.50 -17.04
N ARG A 678 26.03 -9.41 -17.70
CA ARG A 678 24.65 -8.96 -17.84
C ARG A 678 24.31 -8.83 -19.32
N LEU A 679 23.33 -9.63 -19.74
CA LEU A 679 22.81 -9.67 -21.09
C LEU A 679 21.40 -9.12 -21.12
N LYS A 680 21.15 -8.10 -21.90
CA LYS A 680 19.83 -7.53 -22.13
C LYS A 680 19.20 -8.16 -23.37
N LEU A 681 18.32 -9.14 -23.18
CA LEU A 681 17.68 -9.85 -24.27
C LEU A 681 16.52 -9.06 -24.91
N SER A 682 15.81 -8.25 -24.09
CA SER A 682 14.73 -7.38 -24.53
C SER A 682 14.66 -6.14 -23.63
N LYS A 683 13.72 -5.21 -23.90
CA LYS A 683 13.51 -4.04 -23.03
C LYS A 683 13.20 -4.49 -21.57
N SER A 684 12.44 -5.56 -21.39
CA SER A 684 12.00 -6.09 -20.07
C SER A 684 12.76 -7.33 -19.58
N LYS A 685 13.66 -7.94 -20.37
CA LYS A 685 14.35 -9.19 -20.01
C LYS A 685 15.86 -9.00 -19.96
N THR A 686 16.41 -9.09 -18.74
CA THR A 686 17.84 -9.05 -18.49
C THR A 686 18.27 -10.35 -17.79
N ILE A 687 19.35 -10.96 -18.26
CA ILE A 687 20.00 -12.10 -17.60
C ILE A 687 21.28 -11.61 -16.94
N SER A 688 21.43 -11.84 -15.64
CA SER A 688 22.62 -11.51 -14.86
C SER A 688 23.27 -12.77 -14.35
N LEU A 689 24.52 -13.03 -14.75
CA LEU A 689 25.35 -14.15 -14.33
C LEU A 689 26.48 -13.62 -13.47
N ASN A 690 26.57 -14.11 -12.22
CA ASN A 690 27.68 -13.80 -11.32
C ASN A 690 28.41 -15.10 -11.00
N ALA A 691 29.72 -15.12 -11.23
CA ALA A 691 30.58 -16.25 -10.99
C ALA A 691 31.77 -15.82 -10.13
N VAL A 692 32.17 -16.68 -9.19
CA VAL A 692 33.34 -16.46 -8.35
C VAL A 692 34.35 -17.58 -8.61
N PHE A 693 35.59 -17.18 -8.84
CA PHE A 693 36.71 -18.10 -9.09
C PHE A 693 37.76 -17.93 -7.98
N ALA A 694 37.96 -18.95 -7.18
CA ALA A 694 39.02 -18.94 -6.19
C ALA A 694 40.37 -18.87 -6.84
N THR A 695 41.20 -17.97 -6.32
CA THR A 695 42.54 -17.70 -6.82
C THR A 695 43.56 -18.75 -6.36
N TYR A 696 43.33 -19.34 -5.17
CA TYR A 696 44.26 -20.29 -4.57
C TYR A 696 43.82 -21.74 -4.72
N ALA A 697 44.80 -22.61 -5.00
CA ALA A 697 44.58 -24.04 -5.14
C ALA A 697 44.41 -24.73 -3.75
N TYR A 698 43.71 -25.86 -3.76
CA TYR A 698 43.67 -26.73 -2.58
C TYR A 698 44.95 -27.57 -2.51
N GLU A 699 45.45 -27.82 -1.28
CA GLU A 699 46.58 -28.64 -0.98
C GLU A 699 46.26 -29.55 0.21
N PHE A 700 47.02 -30.68 0.39
CA PHE A 700 46.90 -31.47 1.61
C PHE A 700 47.89 -30.95 2.64
N ASP A 701 47.42 -30.76 3.88
CA ASP A 701 48.30 -30.46 5.00
C ASP A 701 49.08 -31.71 5.44
N LYS A 702 49.98 -31.57 6.44
CA LYS A 702 50.79 -32.68 6.98
C LYS A 702 49.95 -33.81 7.59
N ASN A 703 48.68 -33.54 7.89
CA ASN A 703 47.72 -34.47 8.50
C ASN A 703 46.78 -35.08 7.44
N GLY A 704 46.94 -34.74 6.15
CA GLY A 704 46.10 -35.24 5.08
C GLY A 704 44.76 -34.49 4.94
N ASN A 705 44.55 -33.37 5.67
CA ASN A 705 43.37 -32.57 5.51
C ASN A 705 43.51 -31.64 4.32
N VAL A 706 42.38 -31.32 3.66
CA VAL A 706 42.36 -30.39 2.57
C VAL A 706 42.35 -28.98 3.11
N VAL A 707 43.36 -28.20 2.74
CA VAL A 707 43.51 -26.79 3.09
C VAL A 707 43.63 -25.94 1.81
N VAL A 708 43.32 -24.64 1.89
CA VAL A 708 43.64 -23.73 0.82
C VAL A 708 45.15 -23.43 0.88
N GLY A 709 45.87 -23.76 -0.18
CA GLY A 709 47.35 -23.55 -0.26
C GLY A 709 47.73 -22.11 -0.55
N ASP A 710 49.04 -21.84 -0.58
CA ASP A 710 49.54 -20.48 -0.90
C ASP A 710 49.80 -20.28 -2.41
N ARG A 711 49.80 -21.37 -3.18
CA ARG A 711 49.96 -21.30 -4.64
C ARG A 711 48.70 -20.95 -5.33
N THR A 712 48.83 -20.01 -6.28
CA THR A 712 47.68 -19.61 -7.09
C THR A 712 47.33 -20.63 -8.16
N GLU A 713 46.10 -20.76 -8.56
CA GLU A 713 45.68 -21.58 -9.71
C GLU A 713 46.39 -21.14 -11.00
N TRP A 714 46.72 -19.84 -11.11
CA TRP A 714 47.48 -19.30 -12.24
C TRP A 714 48.89 -19.86 -12.36
N SER A 715 49.55 -20.19 -11.26
CA SER A 715 50.87 -20.84 -11.27
C SER A 715 50.83 -22.25 -11.87
N TYR A 716 49.66 -22.87 -11.93
CA TYR A 716 49.39 -24.16 -12.57
C TYR A 716 48.85 -23.99 -14.01
N GLY A 717 48.84 -22.76 -14.57
CA GLY A 717 48.27 -22.50 -15.88
C GLY A 717 46.73 -22.53 -15.95
N ARG A 718 46.05 -22.46 -14.80
CA ARG A 718 44.58 -22.55 -14.69
C ARG A 718 44.01 -21.16 -14.49
N PHE A 719 42.81 -20.90 -15.01
CA PHE A 719 42.11 -19.61 -14.86
C PHE A 719 41.73 -19.27 -13.43
N GLY A 720 41.32 -20.26 -12.66
CA GLY A 720 40.85 -20.17 -11.27
C GLY A 720 39.95 -21.35 -10.94
N ARG A 721 39.66 -21.53 -9.67
CA ARG A 721 38.80 -22.61 -9.19
C ARG A 721 37.38 -22.06 -9.05
N PHE A 722 36.48 -22.48 -9.93
CA PHE A 722 35.09 -22.03 -9.92
C PHE A 722 34.42 -22.46 -8.60
N GLN A 723 33.98 -21.51 -7.78
CA GLN A 723 33.34 -21.75 -6.49
C GLN A 723 31.82 -21.91 -6.58
N GLY A 724 31.21 -21.27 -7.56
CA GLY A 724 29.79 -21.39 -7.77
C GLY A 724 29.16 -20.19 -8.49
N MET A 725 27.89 -20.37 -8.82
CA MET A 725 27.04 -19.33 -9.41
C MET A 725 25.60 -19.48 -8.92
N SER A 726 24.89 -18.38 -8.83
CA SER A 726 23.45 -18.36 -8.51
C SER A 726 22.69 -17.68 -9.63
N GLN A 727 21.57 -18.28 -10.04
CA GLN A 727 20.71 -17.76 -11.10
C GLN A 727 19.26 -17.90 -10.69
N ASN A 728 18.50 -16.87 -11.02
CA ASN A 728 17.05 -16.89 -10.88
C ASN A 728 16.42 -16.46 -12.20
N PHE A 729 15.54 -17.30 -12.75
CA PHE A 729 14.81 -17.07 -13.96
C PHE A 729 13.34 -16.92 -13.60
N SER A 730 12.73 -15.81 -13.96
CA SER A 730 11.29 -15.60 -13.81
C SER A 730 10.67 -15.36 -15.19
N TYR A 731 9.59 -16.04 -15.47
CA TYR A 731 8.86 -15.91 -16.72
C TYR A 731 7.35 -15.90 -16.49
N THR A 732 6.70 -14.85 -16.95
CA THR A 732 5.25 -14.72 -16.88
C THR A 732 4.63 -15.01 -18.25
N ILE A 733 3.70 -15.95 -18.28
CA ILE A 733 2.92 -16.35 -19.46
C ILE A 733 1.51 -15.81 -19.27
N ASN A 734 1.00 -15.08 -20.24
CA ASN A 734 -0.36 -14.56 -20.28
C ASN A 734 -0.97 -14.76 -21.68
N ASN A 735 -2.24 -14.38 -21.83
CA ASN A 735 -2.96 -14.52 -23.12
C ASN A 735 -2.21 -13.91 -24.30
N GLN A 736 -1.61 -12.74 -24.12
CA GLN A 736 -0.86 -12.06 -25.21
C GLN A 736 0.42 -12.81 -25.54
N THR A 737 1.16 -13.25 -24.50
CA THR A 737 2.39 -14.05 -24.70
C THR A 737 2.08 -15.36 -25.40
N PHE A 738 0.99 -16.01 -25.02
CA PHE A 738 0.54 -17.27 -25.61
C PHE A 738 0.10 -17.06 -27.06
N LYS A 739 -0.65 -16.01 -27.36
CA LYS A 739 -1.07 -15.65 -28.73
C LYS A 739 0.16 -15.37 -29.60
N LYS A 740 1.11 -14.56 -29.15
CA LYS A 740 2.37 -14.28 -29.87
C LYS A 740 3.18 -15.57 -30.14
N LEU A 741 3.22 -16.48 -29.17
CA LEU A 741 3.92 -17.77 -29.31
C LEU A 741 3.20 -18.70 -30.28
N ARG A 742 1.89 -18.82 -30.21
CA ARG A 742 1.04 -19.61 -31.11
C ARG A 742 1.17 -19.10 -32.55
N ASP A 743 1.04 -17.79 -32.77
CA ASP A 743 1.09 -17.17 -34.09
C ASP A 743 2.48 -17.34 -34.72
N LYS A 744 3.53 -17.31 -33.91
CA LYS A 744 4.91 -17.63 -34.34
C LYS A 744 5.11 -19.10 -34.69
N LEU A 745 4.49 -20.02 -33.95
CA LEU A 745 4.54 -21.49 -34.23
C LEU A 745 3.75 -21.89 -35.46
N LEU A 746 2.65 -21.19 -35.72
CA LEU A 746 1.76 -21.46 -36.88
C LEU A 746 2.20 -20.71 -38.12
N GLY A 747 3.31 -19.95 -38.10
CA GLY A 747 3.82 -19.19 -39.25
C GLY A 747 2.90 -18.06 -39.71
N LEU A 748 1.97 -17.62 -38.87
CA LEU A 748 1.03 -16.54 -39.18
C LEU A 748 1.81 -15.21 -39.07
N ASP A 749 1.98 -14.54 -40.23
CA ASP A 749 2.71 -13.26 -40.33
C ASP A 749 2.04 -12.17 -39.47
N VAL A 750 2.68 -11.82 -38.34
CA VAL A 750 2.18 -10.83 -37.35
C VAL A 750 2.50 -9.37 -37.77
N ASP A 751 3.08 -9.16 -38.95
CA ASP A 751 3.80 -7.89 -39.25
C ASP A 751 2.94 -6.75 -39.84
N LYS A 752 1.60 -6.79 -39.86
CA LYS A 752 0.87 -5.70 -40.56
C LYS A 752 -0.20 -4.91 -39.81
N LYS A 753 -0.53 -5.19 -38.54
CA LYS A 753 -1.60 -4.43 -37.87
C LYS A 753 -1.39 -3.89 -36.44
N SER A 754 -0.23 -4.07 -35.79
CA SER A 754 -0.08 -3.71 -34.37
C SER A 754 0.85 -2.50 -34.07
N ASN A 755 1.06 -1.59 -35.01
CA ASN A 755 1.94 -0.43 -34.78
C ASN A 755 1.23 0.84 -34.27
N ARG A 756 -0.03 0.76 -33.84
CA ARG A 756 -0.76 1.89 -33.24
C ARG A 756 -1.01 1.73 -31.74
N ASP A 757 -0.87 0.52 -31.20
CA ASP A 757 -1.21 0.22 -29.79
C ASP A 757 0.02 -0.02 -28.91
N GLU A 758 1.23 -0.07 -29.48
CA GLU A 758 2.48 -0.29 -28.71
C GLU A 758 2.98 0.96 -27.96
N ASP A 759 2.52 2.16 -28.32
CA ASP A 759 2.95 3.41 -27.66
C ASP A 759 2.11 3.78 -26.43
N ASN A 760 0.98 3.10 -26.19
CA ASN A 760 0.12 3.30 -25.00
C ASN A 760 0.25 2.20 -23.93
N GLU A 761 1.09 1.18 -24.13
CA GLU A 761 1.30 0.09 -23.14
C GLU A 761 2.61 0.27 -22.33
N GLU A 762 3.30 1.41 -22.40
CA GLU A 762 4.58 1.64 -21.69
C GLU A 762 4.43 2.13 -20.24
N GLU A 763 3.22 2.22 -19.68
CA GLU A 763 2.99 2.62 -18.28
C GLU A 763 2.36 1.53 -17.39
N GLU A 764 2.49 0.26 -17.70
CA GLU A 764 2.38 -0.75 -16.64
C GLU A 764 3.72 -0.80 -15.88
N GLU A 765 3.83 0.07 -14.89
CA GLU A 765 4.85 0.03 -13.85
C GLU A 765 4.92 -1.40 -13.26
N ASP A 766 6.13 -1.93 -13.15
CA ASP A 766 6.45 -3.11 -12.35
C ASP A 766 5.89 -2.89 -10.93
N ILE A 767 4.70 -3.42 -10.67
CA ILE A 767 4.12 -3.43 -9.33
C ILE A 767 4.94 -4.43 -8.52
N ASP A 768 5.75 -3.90 -7.63
CA ASP A 768 6.51 -4.61 -6.62
C ASP A 768 5.58 -5.63 -5.91
N PRO A 769 5.94 -6.92 -5.83
CA PRO A 769 5.13 -7.94 -5.17
C PRO A 769 4.76 -7.64 -3.72
N GLU A 770 5.48 -6.73 -3.05
CA GLU A 770 5.18 -6.28 -1.69
C GLU A 770 3.96 -5.33 -1.60
N MET A 771 3.45 -4.81 -2.71
CA MET A 771 2.27 -3.94 -2.72
C MET A 771 0.93 -4.67 -2.91
N GLN A 772 0.89 -5.99 -2.89
CA GLN A 772 -0.36 -6.75 -3.04
C GLN A 772 -1.28 -6.78 -1.81
N ASN A 773 -0.89 -6.18 -0.70
CA ASN A 773 -1.77 -5.95 0.46
C ASN A 773 -2.48 -4.59 0.38
N VAL A 774 -3.10 -4.29 -0.76
CA VAL A 774 -3.97 -3.12 -0.88
C VAL A 774 -5.37 -3.49 -0.44
N ASP A 775 -5.79 -2.84 0.63
CA ASP A 775 -7.13 -2.76 1.19
C ASP A 775 -8.22 -2.84 0.09
N PRO A 776 -9.12 -3.84 0.11
CA PRO A 776 -10.19 -3.99 -0.89
C PRO A 776 -11.10 -2.77 -1.05
N ASP A 777 -11.17 -1.90 -0.04
CA ASP A 777 -11.99 -0.69 -0.06
C ASP A 777 -11.43 0.45 -0.94
N ARG A 778 -10.16 0.38 -1.36
CA ARG A 778 -9.55 1.43 -2.18
C ARG A 778 -9.93 1.38 -3.66
N ARG A 779 -10.48 0.28 -4.14
CA ARG A 779 -10.87 0.10 -5.56
C ARG A 779 -12.23 0.69 -5.93
N LYS A 780 -13.08 1.05 -4.96
CA LYS A 780 -14.41 1.62 -5.25
C LYS A 780 -14.44 3.14 -5.44
N GLY A 781 -13.35 3.85 -5.21
CA GLY A 781 -13.30 5.34 -5.27
C GLY A 781 -12.90 5.95 -6.61
N GLU A 782 -12.33 5.22 -7.55
CA GLU A 782 -11.76 5.78 -8.78
C GLU A 782 -12.31 5.21 -10.09
N SER A 783 -13.25 4.30 -10.09
CA SER A 783 -13.91 3.88 -11.33
C SER A 783 -15.16 4.71 -11.62
N GLY A 784 -15.01 6.02 -11.64
CA GLY A 784 -15.86 6.93 -12.40
C GLY A 784 -15.59 6.87 -13.90
N ALA A 785 -15.16 5.72 -14.41
CA ALA A 785 -15.16 5.46 -15.84
C ALA A 785 -16.62 5.33 -16.26
N LYS A 786 -17.09 6.29 -17.06
CA LYS A 786 -18.31 6.22 -17.84
C LYS A 786 -18.51 4.76 -18.28
N ARG A 787 -19.52 4.09 -17.75
CA ARG A 787 -20.12 2.97 -18.43
C ARG A 787 -20.49 3.52 -19.81
N SER A 788 -19.67 3.26 -20.82
CA SER A 788 -20.13 3.29 -22.17
C SER A 788 -21.27 2.27 -22.19
N GLU A 789 -22.42 2.68 -22.62
CA GLU A 789 -23.40 1.76 -23.23
C GLU A 789 -22.70 1.07 -24.40
N GLY A 790 -21.79 0.15 -24.07
CA GLY A 790 -21.06 -0.68 -24.99
C GLY A 790 -21.91 -1.91 -25.23
N GLY A 791 -22.47 -2.00 -26.40
CA GLY A 791 -23.03 -3.25 -26.87
C GLY A 791 -22.05 -4.36 -26.56
N HIS A 792 -22.51 -5.44 -25.92
CA HIS A 792 -21.74 -6.63 -25.68
C HIS A 792 -21.08 -7.05 -26.98
N ASN A 793 -19.77 -7.25 -27.00
CA ASN A 793 -19.06 -7.85 -28.13
C ASN A 793 -19.53 -9.28 -28.29
N VAL A 794 -20.62 -9.44 -29.02
CA VAL A 794 -21.24 -10.72 -29.38
C VAL A 794 -20.56 -11.16 -30.68
N ASP A 795 -20.27 -12.46 -30.82
CA ASP A 795 -19.81 -13.01 -32.10
C ASP A 795 -20.98 -13.14 -33.08
N ASP A 796 -20.64 -13.45 -34.35
CA ASP A 796 -21.64 -13.55 -35.40
C ASP A 796 -22.73 -14.60 -35.11
N ASP A 797 -22.49 -15.49 -34.12
CA ASP A 797 -23.42 -16.54 -33.65
C ASP A 797 -24.20 -16.10 -32.38
N GLY A 798 -24.07 -14.85 -31.92
CA GLY A 798 -24.81 -14.31 -30.77
C GLY A 798 -24.22 -14.64 -29.40
N TYR A 799 -23.01 -15.23 -29.32
CA TYR A 799 -22.33 -15.53 -28.06
C TYR A 799 -21.39 -14.42 -27.62
N LEU A 800 -21.37 -14.14 -26.33
CA LEU A 800 -20.42 -13.19 -25.73
C LEU A 800 -18.98 -13.64 -25.96
N LYS A 801 -18.18 -12.83 -26.64
CA LYS A 801 -16.70 -13.01 -26.75
C LYS A 801 -16.03 -12.79 -25.40
N PHE A 802 -16.11 -13.77 -24.52
CA PHE A 802 -15.39 -13.76 -23.27
C PHE A 802 -13.93 -14.19 -23.50
N GLN A 803 -13.01 -13.25 -23.37
CA GLN A 803 -11.59 -13.58 -23.30
C GLN A 803 -11.23 -13.88 -21.84
N MET A 804 -10.99 -15.14 -21.54
CA MET A 804 -10.56 -15.56 -20.20
C MET A 804 -9.15 -15.02 -19.93
N PRO A 805 -8.97 -13.92 -19.17
CA PRO A 805 -7.66 -13.42 -18.84
C PRO A 805 -7.02 -14.33 -17.79
N TRP A 806 -5.82 -14.78 -18.09
CA TRP A 806 -5.01 -15.55 -17.15
C TRP A 806 -3.55 -15.09 -17.21
N SER A 807 -2.86 -15.25 -16.09
CA SER A 807 -1.42 -15.08 -16.01
C SER A 807 -0.83 -16.20 -15.16
N PHE A 808 0.29 -16.73 -15.59
CA PHE A 808 1.03 -17.78 -14.91
C PHE A 808 2.50 -17.39 -14.87
N THR A 809 3.04 -17.21 -13.65
CA THR A 809 4.43 -16.86 -13.43
C THR A 809 5.18 -18.07 -12.87
N VAL A 810 6.25 -18.43 -13.52
CA VAL A 810 7.19 -19.48 -13.07
C VAL A 810 8.53 -18.84 -12.77
N SER A 811 9.01 -19.03 -11.55
CA SER A 811 10.35 -18.60 -11.13
C SER A 811 11.19 -19.81 -10.75
N TYR A 812 12.29 -20.00 -11.46
CA TYR A 812 13.20 -21.11 -11.25
C TYR A 812 14.56 -20.59 -10.78
N GLY A 813 14.94 -20.94 -9.55
CA GLY A 813 16.22 -20.61 -8.96
C GLY A 813 17.17 -21.81 -8.99
N VAL A 814 18.38 -21.58 -9.45
CA VAL A 814 19.49 -22.55 -9.41
C VAL A 814 20.67 -21.94 -8.67
N ASN A 815 21.15 -22.62 -7.66
CA ASN A 815 22.38 -22.28 -6.99
C ASN A 815 23.36 -23.46 -7.09
N MET A 816 24.47 -23.24 -7.73
CA MET A 816 25.57 -24.19 -7.88
C MET A 816 26.74 -23.73 -7.01
N ARG A 817 27.22 -24.58 -6.13
CA ARG A 817 28.40 -24.32 -5.27
C ARG A 817 29.25 -25.55 -5.03
N GLU A 818 30.51 -25.36 -4.68
CA GLU A 818 31.37 -26.47 -4.23
C GLU A 818 30.78 -27.17 -3.00
N ASN A 819 30.75 -28.49 -3.02
CA ASN A 819 30.35 -29.33 -1.90
C ASN A 819 31.54 -29.72 -1.03
N THR A 820 31.95 -28.85 -0.14
CA THR A 820 33.11 -29.08 0.76
C THR A 820 32.88 -30.19 1.79
N SER A 821 31.63 -30.67 1.93
CA SER A 821 31.33 -31.82 2.77
C SER A 821 31.55 -33.17 2.08
N ALA A 822 31.80 -33.18 0.79
CA ALA A 822 32.11 -34.40 0.02
C ALA A 822 33.63 -34.64 -0.03
N LYS A 823 34.02 -35.81 -0.44
CA LYS A 823 35.46 -36.13 -0.64
C LYS A 823 35.98 -35.37 -1.87
N ILE A 824 37.12 -34.71 -1.73
CA ILE A 824 37.83 -34.06 -2.81
C ILE A 824 38.39 -35.12 -3.78
N ASN A 825 38.42 -34.80 -5.06
CA ASN A 825 39.10 -35.61 -6.06
C ASN A 825 40.63 -35.36 -5.97
N PRO A 826 41.47 -36.35 -5.54
CA PRO A 826 42.88 -36.11 -5.32
C PRO A 826 43.69 -35.76 -6.59
N LYS A 827 43.20 -36.20 -7.77
CA LYS A 827 43.87 -35.92 -9.07
C LYS A 827 43.64 -34.48 -9.55
N THR A 828 42.45 -33.96 -9.31
CA THR A 828 42.08 -32.62 -9.81
C THR A 828 42.11 -31.56 -8.73
N MET A 829 42.16 -31.94 -7.46
CA MET A 829 42.03 -31.08 -6.28
C MET A 829 40.75 -30.21 -6.37
N ARG A 830 39.63 -30.86 -6.73
CA ARG A 830 38.31 -30.21 -6.85
C ARG A 830 37.27 -30.97 -6.05
N TYR A 831 36.39 -30.23 -5.37
CA TYR A 831 35.19 -30.79 -4.79
C TYR A 831 34.10 -30.94 -5.87
N PRO A 832 33.21 -31.94 -5.75
CA PRO A 832 32.05 -32.02 -6.61
C PRO A 832 31.13 -30.81 -6.34
N TYR A 833 30.37 -30.43 -7.35
CA TYR A 833 29.40 -29.34 -7.17
C TYR A 833 28.10 -29.89 -6.60
N LYS A 834 27.49 -29.07 -5.70
CA LYS A 834 26.13 -29.28 -5.20
C LYS A 834 25.22 -28.27 -5.88
N PHE A 835 24.16 -28.80 -6.48
CA PHE A 835 23.09 -27.99 -7.06
C PHE A 835 21.91 -27.93 -6.10
N THR A 836 21.41 -26.74 -5.86
CA THR A 836 20.14 -26.52 -5.15
C THR A 836 19.19 -25.85 -6.08
N HIS A 837 18.01 -26.43 -6.24
CA HIS A 837 16.98 -25.98 -7.17
C HIS A 837 15.73 -25.58 -6.39
N THR A 838 15.13 -24.47 -6.76
CA THR A 838 13.85 -24.02 -6.26
C THR A 838 12.96 -23.64 -7.43
N LEU A 839 11.73 -24.10 -7.41
CA LEU A 839 10.73 -23.75 -8.40
C LEU A 839 9.57 -23.12 -7.67
N ASN A 840 9.24 -21.88 -8.00
CA ASN A 840 8.05 -21.19 -7.51
C ASN A 840 7.14 -20.91 -8.68
N PHE A 841 5.85 -21.07 -8.48
CA PHE A 841 4.87 -20.76 -9.48
C PHE A 841 3.64 -20.12 -8.84
N SER A 842 3.11 -19.13 -9.50
CA SER A 842 1.90 -18.42 -9.10
C SER A 842 1.07 -18.12 -10.33
N GLY A 843 -0.25 -18.07 -10.16
CA GLY A 843 -1.14 -17.79 -11.24
C GLY A 843 -2.40 -17.07 -10.80
N ASN A 844 -2.96 -16.35 -11.75
CA ASN A 844 -4.26 -15.73 -11.66
C ASN A 844 -5.07 -16.17 -12.87
N LEU A 845 -6.29 -16.66 -12.64
CA LEU A 845 -7.21 -17.14 -13.64
C LEU A 845 -8.59 -16.50 -13.42
N ARG A 846 -9.06 -15.74 -14.39
CA ARG A 846 -10.40 -15.20 -14.39
C ARG A 846 -11.29 -16.04 -15.30
N ILE A 847 -12.10 -16.93 -14.71
CA ILE A 847 -12.93 -17.89 -15.46
C ILE A 847 -14.13 -17.20 -16.11
N SER A 848 -14.71 -16.21 -15.43
CA SER A 848 -15.79 -15.36 -15.93
C SER A 848 -15.64 -13.95 -15.35
N GLU A 849 -16.53 -13.04 -15.72
CA GLU A 849 -16.49 -11.67 -15.18
C GLU A 849 -16.55 -11.61 -13.63
N GLY A 850 -17.30 -12.53 -13.02
CA GLY A 850 -17.44 -12.60 -11.57
C GLY A 850 -16.47 -13.58 -10.87
N TRP A 851 -15.75 -14.47 -11.55
CA TRP A 851 -14.87 -15.47 -10.95
C TRP A 851 -13.39 -15.14 -11.10
N ASN A 852 -12.68 -15.07 -9.99
CA ASN A 852 -11.24 -14.90 -9.96
C ASN A 852 -10.59 -15.95 -9.05
N ILE A 853 -9.63 -16.70 -9.59
CA ILE A 853 -8.86 -17.72 -8.87
C ILE A 853 -7.41 -17.30 -8.88
N THR A 854 -6.79 -17.23 -7.70
CA THR A 854 -5.35 -17.06 -7.57
C THR A 854 -4.75 -18.25 -6.86
N PHE A 855 -3.56 -18.65 -7.26
CA PHE A 855 -2.83 -19.71 -6.58
C PHE A 855 -1.34 -19.40 -6.55
N SER A 856 -0.66 -19.88 -5.50
CA SER A 856 0.78 -19.77 -5.33
C SER A 856 1.30 -21.04 -4.71
N SER A 857 2.40 -21.55 -5.24
CA SER A 857 3.08 -22.74 -4.73
C SER A 857 4.55 -22.73 -5.13
N GLY A 858 5.32 -23.65 -4.57
CA GLY A 858 6.69 -23.89 -4.97
C GLY A 858 7.04 -25.37 -4.81
N TYR A 859 8.15 -25.77 -5.39
CA TYR A 859 8.70 -27.11 -5.24
C TYR A 859 10.18 -27.05 -4.87
N ASP A 860 10.52 -27.65 -3.74
CA ASP A 860 11.90 -27.81 -3.31
C ASP A 860 12.43 -29.17 -3.74
N PHE A 861 13.35 -29.15 -4.69
CA PHE A 861 13.94 -30.37 -5.25
C PHE A 861 14.85 -31.12 -4.28
N ASN A 862 15.39 -30.44 -3.25
CA ASN A 862 16.25 -31.09 -2.25
C ASN A 862 15.41 -31.91 -1.29
N TYR A 863 14.31 -31.34 -0.81
CA TYR A 863 13.38 -32.02 0.09
C TYR A 863 12.31 -32.83 -0.66
N LYS A 864 12.24 -32.71 -1.99
CA LYS A 864 11.25 -33.35 -2.87
C LYS A 864 9.81 -33.13 -2.41
N ARG A 865 9.52 -31.91 -1.94
CA ARG A 865 8.21 -31.53 -1.38
C ARG A 865 7.73 -30.22 -1.99
N LEU A 866 6.42 -30.07 -2.06
CA LEU A 866 5.81 -28.80 -2.34
C LEU A 866 6.04 -27.88 -1.13
N SER A 867 6.36 -26.63 -1.41
CA SER A 867 6.39 -25.56 -0.40
C SER A 867 4.96 -25.15 -0.01
N MET A 868 4.83 -24.11 0.78
CA MET A 868 3.53 -23.58 1.14
C MET A 868 2.69 -23.33 -0.12
N THR A 869 1.56 -24.02 -0.21
CA THR A 869 0.64 -23.92 -1.35
C THR A 869 -0.64 -23.26 -0.89
N THR A 870 -0.94 -22.11 -1.49
CA THR A 870 -2.15 -21.33 -1.20
C THR A 870 -3.00 -21.17 -2.44
N ALA A 871 -4.31 -21.12 -2.27
CA ALA A 871 -5.26 -20.79 -3.33
C ALA A 871 -6.31 -19.83 -2.76
N SER A 872 -6.76 -18.88 -3.57
CA SER A 872 -7.92 -18.06 -3.24
C SER A 872 -8.91 -18.05 -4.40
N LEU A 873 -10.16 -18.11 -4.05
CA LEU A 873 -11.30 -18.11 -4.95
C LEU A 873 -12.19 -16.94 -4.56
N ASN A 874 -12.39 -16.01 -5.46
CA ASN A 874 -13.27 -14.87 -5.25
C ASN A 874 -14.37 -14.89 -6.33
N ARG A 875 -15.61 -14.63 -5.89
CA ARG A 875 -16.75 -14.48 -6.79
C ARG A 875 -17.56 -13.25 -6.43
N ASP A 876 -17.80 -12.44 -7.43
CA ASP A 876 -18.78 -11.37 -7.40
C ASP A 876 -20.14 -11.93 -7.89
N LEU A 877 -21.16 -11.78 -7.05
CA LEU A 877 -22.54 -12.25 -7.27
C LEU A 877 -23.50 -11.07 -7.43
N HIS A 878 -23.03 -9.94 -7.93
CA HIS A 878 -23.79 -8.72 -8.15
C HIS A 878 -24.12 -7.97 -6.85
N CYS A 879 -24.88 -8.56 -5.94
CA CYS A 879 -25.26 -7.99 -4.65
C CYS A 879 -24.51 -8.63 -3.48
N PHE A 880 -23.82 -9.72 -3.72
CA PHE A 880 -23.04 -10.44 -2.72
C PHE A 880 -21.63 -10.71 -3.23
N SER A 881 -20.71 -10.77 -2.33
CA SER A 881 -19.35 -11.22 -2.62
C SER A 881 -19.02 -12.48 -1.83
N MET A 882 -18.38 -13.41 -2.51
CA MET A 882 -17.90 -14.65 -1.93
C MET A 882 -16.38 -14.71 -2.07
N SER A 883 -15.69 -14.98 -0.98
CA SER A 883 -14.25 -15.23 -0.98
C SER A 883 -13.93 -16.49 -0.19
N CYS A 884 -13.05 -17.32 -0.74
CA CYS A 884 -12.53 -18.50 -0.09
C CYS A 884 -11.00 -18.51 -0.23
N SER A 885 -10.28 -18.35 0.85
CA SER A 885 -8.83 -18.49 0.89
C SER A 885 -8.47 -19.83 1.54
N MET A 886 -7.55 -20.56 0.93
CA MET A 886 -7.17 -21.90 1.33
C MET A 886 -5.65 -22.03 1.41
N VAL A 887 -5.17 -22.69 2.44
CA VAL A 887 -3.82 -23.27 2.51
C VAL A 887 -3.96 -24.75 2.27
N LEU A 888 -3.30 -25.27 1.25
CA LEU A 888 -3.39 -26.69 0.85
C LEU A 888 -2.22 -27.51 1.40
N MET A 889 -1.07 -26.88 1.57
CA MET A 889 0.17 -27.47 2.07
C MET A 889 0.93 -26.39 2.90
N PRO A 890 1.64 -26.72 3.99
CA PRO A 890 1.84 -28.03 4.59
C PRO A 890 0.64 -28.54 5.41
N TYR A 891 -0.27 -27.66 5.79
CA TYR A 891 -1.50 -28.00 6.51
C TYR A 891 -2.71 -27.54 5.69
N ARG A 892 -3.86 -28.17 5.93
CA ARG A 892 -5.07 -27.80 5.23
C ARG A 892 -5.88 -26.84 6.09
N SER A 893 -6.09 -25.62 5.61
CA SER A 893 -6.97 -24.65 6.25
C SER A 893 -7.77 -23.90 5.18
N PHE A 894 -8.94 -23.43 5.52
CA PHE A 894 -9.72 -22.56 4.67
C PHE A 894 -10.44 -21.48 5.49
N ASN A 895 -10.63 -20.35 4.86
CA ASN A 895 -11.43 -19.24 5.36
C ASN A 895 -12.41 -18.87 4.26
N PHE A 896 -13.70 -19.16 4.50
CA PHE A 896 -14.78 -18.84 3.61
C PHE A 896 -15.55 -17.65 4.16
N ASN A 897 -15.79 -16.64 3.33
CA ASN A 897 -16.58 -15.46 3.64
C ASN A 897 -17.59 -15.21 2.53
N PHE A 898 -18.85 -15.06 2.90
CA PHE A 898 -19.94 -14.67 2.03
C PHE A 898 -20.62 -13.47 2.67
N GLN A 899 -20.76 -12.35 1.96
CA GLN A 899 -21.29 -11.11 2.51
C GLN A 899 -22.04 -10.30 1.46
N ALA A 900 -23.00 -9.50 1.91
CA ALA A 900 -23.62 -8.48 1.06
C ALA A 900 -22.64 -7.35 0.75
N ASP A 901 -22.70 -6.81 -0.48
CA ASP A 901 -21.82 -5.72 -0.90
C ASP A 901 -22.28 -4.36 -0.39
N ALA A 902 -23.58 -4.23 -0.09
CA ALA A 902 -24.15 -3.02 0.48
C ALA A 902 -23.56 -2.71 1.87
N SER A 903 -23.07 -1.51 2.05
CA SER A 903 -22.42 -1.07 3.30
C SER A 903 -23.34 -1.22 4.52
N ALA A 904 -24.63 -0.89 4.37
CA ALA A 904 -25.63 -0.97 5.45
C ALA A 904 -26.03 -2.40 5.85
N LEU A 905 -25.86 -3.38 4.97
CA LEU A 905 -26.29 -4.77 5.19
C LEU A 905 -25.12 -5.75 5.31
N ARG A 906 -23.92 -5.32 5.08
CA ARG A 906 -22.70 -6.15 5.07
C ARG A 906 -22.52 -6.92 6.38
N ASP A 907 -22.72 -6.27 7.50
CA ASP A 907 -22.56 -6.89 8.83
C ASP A 907 -23.71 -7.82 9.21
N VAL A 908 -24.91 -7.54 8.71
CA VAL A 908 -26.11 -8.36 8.96
C VAL A 908 -26.15 -9.61 8.08
N LEU A 909 -25.73 -9.46 6.81
CA LEU A 909 -25.72 -10.53 5.81
C LEU A 909 -24.29 -11.00 5.54
N ARG A 910 -23.60 -11.42 6.61
CA ARG A 910 -22.25 -11.96 6.55
C ARG A 910 -22.21 -13.35 7.13
N TRP A 911 -21.79 -14.30 6.33
CA TRP A 911 -21.52 -15.66 6.77
C TRP A 911 -20.03 -15.97 6.59
N ARG A 912 -19.36 -16.26 7.70
CA ARG A 912 -17.96 -16.64 7.73
C ARG A 912 -17.83 -18.05 8.28
N LYS A 913 -17.13 -18.91 7.57
CA LYS A 913 -16.76 -20.24 8.04
C LYS A 913 -15.26 -20.42 7.92
N GLN A 914 -14.64 -20.81 9.01
CA GLN A 914 -13.20 -21.09 9.08
C GLN A 914 -13.00 -22.55 9.43
N SER A 915 -11.90 -23.16 8.95
CA SER A 915 -11.60 -24.55 9.33
C SER A 915 -11.23 -24.62 10.80
N SER A 916 -11.86 -25.52 11.54
CA SER A 916 -11.44 -25.88 12.89
C SER A 916 -10.25 -26.83 12.80
N TYR A 917 -9.02 -26.30 12.79
CA TYR A 917 -7.84 -27.16 12.81
C TYR A 917 -7.28 -27.22 14.23
N SER A 918 -7.10 -28.45 14.77
CA SER A 918 -6.43 -28.65 16.05
C SER A 918 -4.91 -28.50 15.89
N SER A 919 -4.29 -27.89 16.87
CA SER A 919 -2.95 -27.29 16.87
C SER A 919 -1.75 -28.26 16.93
N ASN A 920 -1.89 -29.53 16.54
CA ASN A 920 -0.74 -30.45 16.51
C ASN A 920 -0.02 -30.44 15.18
N ILE A 921 0.48 -29.26 14.79
CA ILE A 921 1.41 -29.15 13.67
C ILE A 921 2.81 -29.14 14.26
N GLU A 922 3.52 -30.25 14.16
CA GLU A 922 4.96 -30.29 14.37
C GLU A 922 5.63 -29.61 13.15
N TRP A 923 6.20 -28.46 13.37
CA TRP A 923 7.06 -27.77 12.40
C TRP A 923 8.44 -28.41 12.50
N TYR A 924 8.83 -29.16 11.49
CA TYR A 924 10.17 -29.74 11.37
C TYR A 924 11.16 -28.72 10.84
#